data_87ee7da3efcda0d6aedf1a2895899223
#
_entry.id   87ee7da3efcda0d6aedf1a2895899223
#
_cell.length_a   1.000
_cell.length_b   1.000
_cell.length_c   1.000
_cell.angle_alpha   90.00
_cell.angle_beta   90.00
_cell.angle_gamma   90.00
#
_symmetry.space_group_name_H-M   'P 1'
#
loop_
_entity.id
_entity.type
_entity.pdbx_description
1 polymer ?
#
loop_
_entity_poly.entity_id
_entity_poly.type
_entity_poly.pdbx_seq_one_letter_code
_entity_poly.pdbx_strand_id
1 'polypeptide(L)'
;VQGLRAIAVLFVVLYHFWPGRLSGGYVGVDIFFVISGFLITAHLARELTSTGSVNLGQFWARRARRLLPASLLVLLFCAIAAASPLLTPTSAMPAEVREILASTFYIENWYLAFNSADYLALTGDPTTVQHYWSLSLEEQFYVLWPLIMLLAAWIAVKFFRGSRLRAAIVAISIVSVVSFVFCVIYTITDPAPAYFVTFGRMWQFGVGALIALVPRLRVNNAALSFLLGWGGVLVLLYTAFTFDGQTPFPGYMALLPTLGAAAIIAASNTERWWYPTRVLAIRPMRFTGDISYSLYLWHWPLIIIAPSVPFWGLTIYHRVALLCICFVLAWLTKHFVEDPVRSWKPLTSRRPRLTLWASLGAMVLVGAVAAGGWAVNAPTYQQGVQAIQDVRDNPPDCFGAASILDESCVDSAPETILPAPGFAGADRPDEPQCFIQLNDSRPVSCEFGSDDADAPRVALVGDSHAYQLLTTFQGIAEREGWHLTTYFKGACPWNTTSLSTAGSFGAACADWRAKVAAQLEDSEFDAVFTAAISNTPYASAGYDSSFDAAVAGYREAWSTMTDRGIPVVTVVDNPGWETDPNKCLRTRDQADCDGARADVLVEDDPIRDAADGAPGVTLLDFTDVFCDDDWCFPVVGGANVYRDQDHLTVTFVDTLAPQYTAALKAAIENGVQ
;
A
#
# COMPACT_ATOMS: atom_id res chain seq x y z
N VAL A 1 -25.52 -9.85 -14.79
CA VAL A 1 -24.55 -10.06 -13.72
C VAL A 1 -23.15 -10.36 -14.30
N GLN A 2 -22.97 -11.30 -15.24
CA GLN A 2 -21.63 -11.62 -15.77
C GLN A 2 -20.94 -10.42 -16.42
N GLY A 3 -21.66 -9.63 -17.23
CA GLY A 3 -21.10 -8.41 -17.81
C GLY A 3 -20.69 -7.37 -16.76
N LEU A 4 -21.44 -7.25 -15.65
CA LEU A 4 -21.06 -6.35 -14.55
C LEU A 4 -19.80 -6.86 -13.82
N ARG A 5 -19.64 -8.18 -13.65
CA ARG A 5 -18.40 -8.79 -13.17
C ARG A 5 -17.21 -8.53 -14.09
N ALA A 6 -17.47 -8.53 -15.43
CA ALA A 6 -16.45 -8.18 -16.41
C ALA A 6 -15.99 -6.72 -16.25
N ILE A 7 -16.93 -5.76 -16.11
CA ILE A 7 -16.58 -4.36 -15.84
C ILE A 7 -15.73 -4.27 -14.57
N ALA A 8 -16.19 -4.89 -13.49
CA ALA A 8 -15.54 -4.86 -12.19
C ALA A 8 -14.09 -5.35 -12.25
N VAL A 9 -13.85 -6.54 -12.86
CA VAL A 9 -12.50 -7.08 -12.95
C VAL A 9 -11.61 -6.30 -13.91
N LEU A 10 -12.17 -5.80 -15.02
CA LEU A 10 -11.41 -4.99 -15.98
C LEU A 10 -10.99 -3.65 -15.36
N PHE A 11 -11.83 -3.01 -14.55
CA PHE A 11 -11.44 -1.80 -13.84
C PHE A 11 -10.24 -2.04 -12.94
N VAL A 12 -10.28 -3.07 -12.10
CA VAL A 12 -9.18 -3.42 -11.20
C VAL A 12 -7.91 -3.78 -11.98
N VAL A 13 -8.02 -4.67 -12.95
CA VAL A 13 -6.86 -5.16 -13.73
C VAL A 13 -6.22 -4.00 -14.50
N LEU A 14 -7.01 -3.18 -15.21
CA LEU A 14 -6.49 -2.05 -15.98
C LEU A 14 -5.88 -0.96 -15.08
N TYR A 15 -6.45 -0.72 -13.89
CA TYR A 15 -5.86 0.16 -12.89
C TYR A 15 -4.46 -0.30 -12.48
N HIS A 16 -4.28 -1.58 -12.15
CA HIS A 16 -2.99 -2.09 -11.75
C HIS A 16 -1.96 -2.13 -12.90
N PHE A 17 -2.40 -2.32 -14.16
CA PHE A 17 -1.50 -2.29 -15.31
C PHE A 17 -1.16 -0.88 -15.78
N TRP A 18 -2.08 0.08 -15.65
CA TRP A 18 -1.94 1.47 -16.10
C TRP A 18 -2.61 2.45 -15.12
N PRO A 19 -2.04 2.64 -13.91
CA PRO A 19 -2.65 3.46 -12.85
C PRO A 19 -2.87 4.92 -13.30
N GLY A 20 -1.94 5.50 -14.06
CA GLY A 20 -2.06 6.86 -14.58
C GLY A 20 -3.12 7.05 -15.68
N ARG A 21 -3.73 5.95 -16.23
CA ARG A 21 -4.79 6.04 -17.24
C ARG A 21 -6.18 5.73 -16.71
N LEU A 22 -6.28 4.93 -15.67
CA LEU A 22 -7.54 4.53 -15.03
C LEU A 22 -7.41 4.62 -13.51
N SER A 23 -7.12 5.81 -13.02
CA SER A 23 -6.76 6.07 -11.62
C SER A 23 -7.78 5.59 -10.58
N GLY A 24 -9.07 5.63 -10.90
CA GLY A 24 -10.15 5.17 -10.03
C GLY A 24 -10.58 3.71 -10.25
N GLY A 25 -9.83 2.90 -11.01
CA GLY A 25 -10.23 1.52 -11.33
C GLY A 25 -10.36 0.59 -10.13
N TYR A 26 -9.78 0.93 -8.98
CA TYR A 26 -9.93 0.21 -7.71
C TYR A 26 -11.39 0.08 -7.25
N VAL A 27 -12.29 0.98 -7.68
CA VAL A 27 -13.74 0.90 -7.39
C VAL A 27 -14.39 -0.37 -7.95
N GLY A 28 -13.71 -1.12 -8.80
CA GLY A 28 -14.17 -2.42 -9.28
C GLY A 28 -14.43 -3.42 -8.14
N VAL A 29 -13.74 -3.31 -7.03
CA VAL A 29 -13.96 -4.13 -5.83
C VAL A 29 -15.32 -3.85 -5.21
N ASP A 30 -15.74 -2.59 -5.13
CA ASP A 30 -17.06 -2.18 -4.61
C ASP A 30 -18.21 -2.76 -5.45
N ILE A 31 -18.03 -2.83 -6.76
CA ILE A 31 -18.97 -3.48 -7.68
C ILE A 31 -19.10 -4.97 -7.33
N PHE A 32 -17.99 -5.67 -7.03
CA PHE A 32 -18.02 -7.08 -6.61
C PHE A 32 -18.79 -7.27 -5.31
N PHE A 33 -18.61 -6.38 -4.32
CA PHE A 33 -19.33 -6.45 -3.05
C PHE A 33 -20.87 -6.36 -3.25
N VAL A 34 -21.32 -5.43 -4.10
CA VAL A 34 -22.77 -5.32 -4.43
C VAL A 34 -23.29 -6.58 -5.13
N ILE A 35 -22.52 -7.13 -6.10
CA ILE A 35 -22.88 -8.37 -6.80
C ILE A 35 -22.97 -9.54 -5.83
N SER A 36 -21.99 -9.69 -4.93
CA SER A 36 -21.95 -10.76 -3.94
C SER A 36 -23.09 -10.65 -2.94
N GLY A 37 -23.37 -9.44 -2.43
CA GLY A 37 -24.52 -9.17 -1.59
C GLY A 37 -25.86 -9.58 -2.26
N PHE A 38 -26.02 -9.22 -3.52
CA PHE A 38 -27.22 -9.58 -4.32
C PHE A 38 -27.36 -11.10 -4.50
N LEU A 39 -26.33 -11.78 -4.99
CA LEU A 39 -26.41 -13.20 -5.35
C LEU A 39 -26.54 -14.11 -4.14
N ILE A 40 -25.75 -13.83 -3.09
CA ILE A 40 -25.75 -14.64 -1.87
C ILE A 40 -27.07 -14.50 -1.13
N THR A 41 -27.52 -13.26 -0.94
CA THR A 41 -28.77 -13.02 -0.23
C THR A 41 -29.99 -13.57 -0.99
N ALA A 42 -30.01 -13.47 -2.33
CA ALA A 42 -31.06 -14.10 -3.14
C ALA A 42 -31.10 -15.62 -2.97
N HIS A 43 -29.96 -16.27 -2.81
CA HIS A 43 -29.87 -17.71 -2.56
C HIS A 43 -30.36 -18.08 -1.15
N LEU A 44 -29.85 -17.38 -0.14
CA LEU A 44 -30.23 -17.60 1.27
C LEU A 44 -31.73 -17.33 1.52
N ALA A 45 -32.25 -16.27 0.92
CA ALA A 45 -33.68 -15.93 1.05
C ALA A 45 -34.59 -17.00 0.45
N ARG A 46 -34.24 -17.55 -0.71
CA ARG A 46 -34.99 -18.66 -1.32
C ARG A 46 -35.00 -19.89 -0.42
N GLU A 47 -33.84 -20.27 0.15
CA GLU A 47 -33.72 -21.40 1.06
C GLU A 47 -34.52 -21.14 2.35
N LEU A 48 -34.37 -19.96 2.95
CA LEU A 48 -35.09 -19.56 4.18
C LEU A 48 -36.60 -19.55 4.00
N THR A 49 -37.09 -19.11 2.85
CA THR A 49 -38.54 -19.05 2.57
C THR A 49 -39.13 -20.43 2.22
N SER A 50 -38.36 -21.31 1.57
CA SER A 50 -38.85 -22.65 1.16
C SER A 50 -38.75 -23.68 2.30
N THR A 51 -37.70 -23.66 3.12
CA THR A 51 -37.46 -24.66 4.16
C THR A 51 -37.62 -24.14 5.58
N GLY A 52 -37.70 -22.83 5.73
CA GLY A 52 -37.75 -22.16 7.06
C GLY A 52 -36.40 -22.04 7.76
N SER A 53 -35.32 -22.53 7.15
CA SER A 53 -33.95 -22.49 7.70
C SER A 53 -32.95 -22.42 6.56
N VAL A 54 -31.65 -22.32 6.90
CA VAL A 54 -30.52 -22.39 5.95
C VAL A 54 -29.57 -23.48 6.42
N ASN A 55 -29.20 -24.37 5.50
CA ASN A 55 -28.19 -25.39 5.79
C ASN A 55 -26.78 -24.79 5.65
N LEU A 56 -26.25 -24.24 6.76
CA LEU A 56 -24.95 -23.57 6.78
C LEU A 56 -23.81 -24.46 6.25
N GLY A 57 -23.77 -25.73 6.67
CA GLY A 57 -22.72 -26.65 6.22
C GLY A 57 -22.71 -26.88 4.71
N GLN A 58 -23.90 -27.03 4.11
CA GLN A 58 -24.01 -27.14 2.64
C GLN A 58 -23.69 -25.82 1.96
N PHE A 59 -24.11 -24.71 2.53
CA PHE A 59 -23.84 -23.38 1.98
C PHE A 59 -22.32 -23.13 1.92
N TRP A 60 -21.61 -23.29 3.04
CA TRP A 60 -20.16 -23.08 3.09
C TRP A 60 -19.39 -24.08 2.24
N ALA A 61 -19.78 -25.35 2.23
CA ALA A 61 -19.14 -26.34 1.37
C ALA A 61 -19.30 -26.04 -0.13
N ARG A 62 -20.45 -25.48 -0.56
CA ARG A 62 -20.63 -25.01 -1.96
C ARG A 62 -19.71 -23.83 -2.28
N ARG A 63 -19.49 -22.90 -1.35
CA ARG A 63 -18.58 -21.76 -1.53
C ARG A 63 -17.14 -22.23 -1.56
N ALA A 64 -16.71 -23.04 -0.60
CA ALA A 64 -15.38 -23.61 -0.55
C ALA A 64 -14.99 -24.31 -1.87
N ARG A 65 -15.86 -25.20 -2.41
CA ARG A 65 -15.58 -25.87 -3.71
C ARG A 65 -15.50 -24.90 -4.89
N ARG A 66 -16.12 -23.72 -4.79
CA ARG A 66 -16.13 -22.74 -5.88
C ARG A 66 -14.90 -21.83 -5.86
N LEU A 67 -14.45 -21.42 -4.68
CA LEU A 67 -13.48 -20.33 -4.54
C LEU A 67 -12.09 -20.84 -4.15
N LEU A 68 -12.00 -21.75 -3.16
CA LEU A 68 -10.72 -22.20 -2.61
C LEU A 68 -9.78 -22.89 -3.64
N PRO A 69 -10.24 -23.72 -4.59
CA PRO A 69 -9.30 -24.40 -5.48
C PRO A 69 -8.44 -23.44 -6.31
N ALA A 70 -9.03 -22.40 -6.87
CA ALA A 70 -8.30 -21.39 -7.65
C ALA A 70 -7.46 -20.48 -6.75
N SER A 71 -8.02 -20.05 -5.61
CA SER A 71 -7.33 -19.21 -4.62
C SER A 71 -6.08 -19.91 -4.08
N LEU A 72 -6.21 -21.15 -3.61
CA LEU A 72 -5.08 -21.90 -3.06
C LEU A 72 -4.03 -22.28 -4.10
N LEU A 73 -4.43 -22.47 -5.38
CA LEU A 73 -3.47 -22.66 -6.47
C LEU A 73 -2.58 -21.42 -6.64
N VAL A 74 -3.18 -20.22 -6.66
CA VAL A 74 -2.41 -18.98 -6.81
C VAL A 74 -1.57 -18.70 -5.57
N LEU A 75 -2.10 -18.92 -4.36
CA LEU A 75 -1.32 -18.81 -3.13
C LEU A 75 -0.15 -19.79 -3.08
N LEU A 76 -0.33 -21.02 -3.57
CA LEU A 76 0.77 -21.99 -3.69
C LEU A 76 1.84 -21.50 -4.68
N PHE A 77 1.42 -20.92 -5.81
CA PHE A 77 2.34 -20.28 -6.75
C PHE A 77 3.12 -19.15 -6.08
N CYS A 78 2.45 -18.26 -5.35
CA CYS A 78 3.08 -17.16 -4.62
C CYS A 78 4.03 -17.68 -3.52
N ALA A 79 3.66 -18.74 -2.79
CA ALA A 79 4.53 -19.36 -1.78
C ALA A 79 5.81 -19.96 -2.38
N ILE A 80 5.71 -20.57 -3.56
CA ILE A 80 6.88 -21.09 -4.30
C ILE A 80 7.73 -19.92 -4.83
N ALA A 81 7.10 -18.86 -5.36
CA ALA A 81 7.82 -17.67 -5.83
C ALA A 81 8.53 -16.95 -4.68
N ALA A 82 7.87 -16.81 -3.53
CA ALA A 82 8.45 -16.22 -2.31
C ALA A 82 9.67 -17.00 -1.79
N ALA A 83 9.68 -18.32 -1.97
CA ALA A 83 10.83 -19.16 -1.58
C ALA A 83 12.03 -19.06 -2.55
N SER A 84 11.88 -18.35 -3.68
CA SER A 84 12.93 -18.17 -4.68
C SER A 84 13.59 -16.81 -4.56
N PRO A 85 14.88 -16.72 -4.17
CA PRO A 85 15.60 -15.44 -4.10
C PRO A 85 15.69 -14.72 -5.47
N LEU A 86 15.49 -15.42 -6.56
CA LEU A 86 15.46 -14.84 -7.91
C LEU A 86 14.19 -13.99 -8.14
N LEU A 87 13.03 -14.48 -7.67
CA LEU A 87 11.73 -13.85 -7.90
C LEU A 87 11.36 -12.84 -6.79
N THR A 88 11.75 -13.13 -5.55
CA THR A 88 11.47 -12.32 -4.37
C THR A 88 12.78 -11.95 -3.67
N PRO A 89 13.06 -10.67 -3.42
CA PRO A 89 14.22 -10.28 -2.62
C PRO A 89 14.23 -11.00 -1.28
N THR A 90 15.40 -11.40 -0.80
CA THR A 90 15.50 -12.11 0.48
C THR A 90 15.02 -11.24 1.65
N SER A 91 15.24 -9.93 1.56
CA SER A 91 14.71 -8.93 2.52
C SER A 91 13.19 -8.88 2.59
N ALA A 92 12.49 -9.12 1.48
CA ALA A 92 11.03 -9.09 1.41
C ALA A 92 10.35 -10.40 1.85
N MET A 93 11.10 -11.51 1.92
CA MET A 93 10.54 -12.83 2.27
C MET A 93 9.72 -12.88 3.56
N PRO A 94 10.14 -12.25 4.69
CA PRO A 94 9.36 -12.29 5.93
C PRO A 94 7.96 -11.67 5.77
N ALA A 95 7.85 -10.60 5.00
CA ALA A 95 6.56 -9.94 4.72
C ALA A 95 5.70 -10.82 3.82
N GLU A 96 6.25 -11.34 2.71
CA GLU A 96 5.57 -12.25 1.79
C GLU A 96 4.98 -13.46 2.51
N VAL A 97 5.75 -14.13 3.36
CA VAL A 97 5.28 -15.32 4.09
C VAL A 97 4.16 -14.98 5.07
N ARG A 98 4.27 -13.87 5.80
CA ARG A 98 3.21 -13.42 6.73
C ARG A 98 1.91 -13.13 6.00
N GLU A 99 1.96 -12.41 4.88
CA GLU A 99 0.77 -12.09 4.10
C GLU A 99 0.21 -13.31 3.36
N ILE A 100 1.04 -14.24 2.86
CA ILE A 100 0.57 -15.52 2.31
C ILE A 100 -0.19 -16.32 3.37
N LEU A 101 0.28 -16.36 4.61
CA LEU A 101 -0.42 -17.00 5.72
C LEU A 101 -1.74 -16.28 6.03
N ALA A 102 -1.73 -14.96 6.15
CA ALA A 102 -2.93 -14.16 6.38
C ALA A 102 -3.96 -14.34 5.25
N SER A 103 -3.51 -14.32 3.99
CA SER A 103 -4.34 -14.56 2.80
C SER A 103 -4.91 -15.98 2.75
N THR A 104 -4.12 -16.97 3.15
CA THR A 104 -4.55 -18.39 3.21
C THR A 104 -5.71 -18.59 4.19
N PHE A 105 -5.70 -17.87 5.31
CA PHE A 105 -6.77 -17.93 6.32
C PHE A 105 -7.81 -16.81 6.19
N TYR A 106 -7.78 -16.03 5.10
CA TYR A 106 -8.72 -14.95 4.82
C TYR A 106 -8.80 -13.88 5.91
N ILE A 107 -7.64 -13.51 6.49
CA ILE A 107 -7.49 -12.42 7.46
C ILE A 107 -6.56 -11.32 6.95
N GLU A 108 -6.20 -11.33 5.66
CA GLU A 108 -5.29 -10.37 5.03
C GLU A 108 -5.74 -8.91 5.20
N ASN A 109 -7.03 -8.65 5.08
CA ASN A 109 -7.58 -7.31 5.27
C ASN A 109 -7.38 -6.79 6.71
N TRP A 110 -7.39 -7.65 7.71
CA TRP A 110 -7.08 -7.28 9.09
C TRP A 110 -5.58 -7.13 9.30
N TYR A 111 -4.79 -8.00 8.69
CA TYR A 111 -3.33 -7.86 8.73
C TYR A 111 -2.90 -6.51 8.16
N LEU A 112 -3.39 -6.13 6.97
CA LEU A 112 -3.14 -4.83 6.37
C LEU A 112 -3.72 -3.67 7.19
N ALA A 113 -4.90 -3.81 7.77
CA ALA A 113 -5.49 -2.77 8.61
C ALA A 113 -4.65 -2.48 9.86
N PHE A 114 -4.12 -3.52 10.52
CA PHE A 114 -3.27 -3.36 11.70
C PHE A 114 -1.86 -2.86 11.37
N ASN A 115 -1.35 -3.21 10.18
CA ASN A 115 -0.05 -2.78 9.68
C ASN A 115 -0.17 -1.65 8.64
N SER A 116 -1.35 -1.04 8.47
CA SER A 116 -1.61 0.01 7.48
C SER A 116 -0.77 1.26 7.71
N ALA A 117 -0.26 1.41 8.92
CA ALA A 117 0.77 2.36 9.22
C ALA A 117 2.00 2.20 8.30
N ASP A 118 2.45 0.98 8.08
CA ASP A 118 3.59 0.67 7.20
C ASP A 118 3.22 0.63 5.71
N TYR A 119 1.94 0.45 5.37
CA TYR A 119 1.47 0.26 3.99
C TYR A 119 1.36 1.55 3.18
N LEU A 120 0.95 2.64 3.83
CA LEU A 120 0.88 3.97 3.21
C LEU A 120 2.17 4.80 3.39
N ALA A 121 3.03 4.39 4.28
CA ALA A 121 4.38 4.87 4.30
C ALA A 121 5.11 4.24 3.12
N LEU A 122 5.02 4.76 1.95
CA LEU A 122 5.66 4.50 0.66
C LEU A 122 7.02 3.72 0.65
N THR A 123 7.29 2.96 1.71
CA THR A 123 8.59 2.39 2.10
C THR A 123 8.73 0.90 1.84
N GLY A 124 7.75 0.26 1.19
CA GLY A 124 7.86 -1.16 0.87
C GLY A 124 7.15 -1.54 -0.41
N ASP A 125 7.80 -2.33 -1.25
CA ASP A 125 7.16 -2.95 -2.39
C ASP A 125 5.95 -3.79 -1.94
N PRO A 126 4.81 -3.69 -2.61
CA PRO A 126 3.63 -4.48 -2.28
C PRO A 126 3.91 -5.98 -2.46
N THR A 127 3.39 -6.82 -1.55
CA THR A 127 3.56 -8.26 -1.63
C THR A 127 2.77 -8.87 -2.79
N THR A 128 3.15 -10.09 -3.19
CA THR A 128 2.50 -10.84 -4.28
C THR A 128 1.04 -11.20 -3.99
N VAL A 129 0.61 -11.15 -2.73
CA VAL A 129 -0.73 -11.58 -2.30
C VAL A 129 -1.60 -10.47 -1.70
N GLN A 130 -1.11 -9.24 -1.61
CA GLN A 130 -1.80 -8.13 -0.98
C GLN A 130 -3.25 -7.96 -1.45
N HIS A 131 -3.55 -8.16 -2.74
CA HIS A 131 -4.90 -8.05 -3.31
C HIS A 131 -5.92 -9.03 -2.68
N TYR A 132 -5.48 -10.05 -1.91
CA TYR A 132 -6.35 -10.96 -1.18
C TYR A 132 -7.14 -10.29 -0.05
N TRP A 133 -6.81 -9.05 0.32
CA TRP A 133 -7.57 -8.31 1.31
C TRP A 133 -9.08 -8.25 0.98
N SER A 134 -9.41 -8.01 -0.29
CA SER A 134 -10.81 -7.91 -0.73
C SER A 134 -11.52 -9.26 -0.71
N LEU A 135 -10.81 -10.33 -1.04
CA LEU A 135 -11.29 -11.71 -0.96
C LEU A 135 -11.49 -12.14 0.49
N SER A 136 -10.59 -11.75 1.39
CA SER A 136 -10.72 -11.99 2.84
C SER A 136 -12.01 -11.39 3.37
N LEU A 137 -12.30 -10.16 2.98
CA LEU A 137 -13.52 -9.45 3.35
C LEU A 137 -14.77 -10.14 2.79
N GLU A 138 -14.71 -10.61 1.53
CA GLU A 138 -15.82 -11.34 0.89
C GLU A 138 -16.09 -12.68 1.59
N GLU A 139 -15.07 -13.45 1.97
CA GLU A 139 -15.23 -14.73 2.68
C GLU A 139 -15.77 -14.51 4.12
N GLN A 140 -15.32 -13.47 4.81
CA GLN A 140 -15.89 -13.09 6.11
C GLN A 140 -17.38 -12.74 5.98
N PHE A 141 -17.76 -12.02 4.91
CA PHE A 141 -19.18 -11.80 4.59
C PHE A 141 -19.93 -13.12 4.38
N TYR A 142 -19.36 -14.12 3.69
CA TYR A 142 -20.00 -15.43 3.50
C TYR A 142 -20.16 -16.22 4.80
N VAL A 143 -19.34 -15.95 5.80
CA VAL A 143 -19.50 -16.56 7.13
C VAL A 143 -20.58 -15.82 7.93
N LEU A 144 -20.50 -14.50 8.01
CA LEU A 144 -21.35 -13.69 8.90
C LEU A 144 -22.78 -13.50 8.37
N TRP A 145 -22.96 -13.34 7.05
CA TRP A 145 -24.25 -12.97 6.48
C TRP A 145 -25.37 -13.99 6.71
N PRO A 146 -25.17 -15.30 6.48
CA PRO A 146 -26.19 -16.29 6.80
C PRO A 146 -26.54 -16.34 8.28
N LEU A 147 -25.55 -16.09 9.16
CA LEU A 147 -25.78 -16.07 10.62
C LEU A 147 -26.66 -14.88 11.02
N ILE A 148 -26.41 -13.69 10.47
CA ILE A 148 -27.22 -12.48 10.70
C ILE A 148 -28.66 -12.74 10.24
N MET A 149 -28.87 -13.30 9.05
CA MET A 149 -30.18 -13.61 8.52
C MET A 149 -30.93 -14.64 9.36
N LEU A 150 -30.27 -15.69 9.81
CA LEU A 150 -30.84 -16.74 10.66
C LEU A 150 -31.19 -16.21 12.05
N LEU A 151 -30.31 -15.42 12.66
CA LEU A 151 -30.54 -14.80 13.95
C LEU A 151 -31.75 -13.87 13.91
N ALA A 152 -31.83 -13.01 12.90
CA ALA A 152 -32.97 -12.13 12.70
C ALA A 152 -34.29 -12.91 12.50
N ALA A 153 -34.25 -13.96 11.68
CA ALA A 153 -35.39 -14.82 11.46
C ALA A 153 -35.84 -15.55 12.74
N TRP A 154 -34.89 -16.04 13.55
CA TRP A 154 -35.15 -16.70 14.84
C TRP A 154 -35.78 -15.74 15.85
N ILE A 155 -35.22 -14.53 16.01
CA ILE A 155 -35.77 -13.49 16.90
C ILE A 155 -37.21 -13.14 16.50
N ALA A 156 -37.47 -12.92 15.19
CA ALA A 156 -38.78 -12.57 14.69
C ALA A 156 -39.84 -13.63 14.99
N VAL A 157 -39.51 -14.90 14.79
CA VAL A 157 -40.45 -16.01 15.05
C VAL A 157 -40.66 -16.21 16.54
N LYS A 158 -39.61 -16.20 17.35
CA LYS A 158 -39.67 -16.51 18.79
C LYS A 158 -40.33 -15.41 19.61
N PHE A 159 -40.04 -14.15 19.32
CA PHE A 159 -40.48 -13.03 20.18
C PHE A 159 -41.62 -12.19 19.56
N PHE A 160 -41.72 -12.13 18.23
CA PHE A 160 -42.68 -11.23 17.58
C PHE A 160 -43.71 -11.93 16.67
N ARG A 161 -43.66 -13.27 16.57
CA ARG A 161 -44.50 -14.04 15.60
C ARG A 161 -44.50 -13.46 14.19
N GLY A 162 -43.41 -12.82 13.83
CA GLY A 162 -43.24 -12.05 12.58
C GLY A 162 -42.74 -12.88 11.40
N SER A 163 -42.70 -12.25 10.25
CA SER A 163 -42.18 -12.85 9.01
C SER A 163 -40.63 -12.89 9.05
N ARG A 164 -40.05 -14.07 8.84
CA ARG A 164 -38.60 -14.28 8.74
C ARG A 164 -37.94 -13.37 7.71
N LEU A 165 -38.58 -13.21 6.56
CA LEU A 165 -38.05 -12.37 5.48
C LEU A 165 -38.06 -10.88 5.85
N ARG A 166 -39.14 -10.38 6.49
CA ARG A 166 -39.19 -8.99 6.95
C ARG A 166 -38.12 -8.71 8.01
N ALA A 167 -37.90 -9.65 8.93
CA ALA A 167 -36.85 -9.52 9.92
C ALA A 167 -35.44 -9.48 9.29
N ALA A 168 -35.19 -10.31 8.28
CA ALA A 168 -33.94 -10.26 7.56
C ALA A 168 -33.75 -8.91 6.85
N ILE A 169 -34.81 -8.37 6.21
CA ILE A 169 -34.74 -7.03 5.58
C ILE A 169 -34.39 -5.95 6.62
N VAL A 170 -35.08 -5.95 7.77
CA VAL A 170 -34.81 -4.96 8.84
C VAL A 170 -33.38 -5.09 9.37
N ALA A 171 -32.94 -6.30 9.70
CA ALA A 171 -31.60 -6.53 10.21
C ALA A 171 -30.51 -6.09 9.21
N ILE A 172 -30.66 -6.45 7.94
CA ILE A 172 -29.76 -6.04 6.87
C ILE A 172 -29.76 -4.53 6.69
N SER A 173 -30.91 -3.87 6.76
CA SER A 173 -30.99 -2.41 6.68
C SER A 173 -30.27 -1.75 7.85
N ILE A 174 -30.45 -2.24 9.07
CA ILE A 174 -29.76 -1.72 10.28
C ILE A 174 -28.24 -1.90 10.12
N VAL A 175 -27.79 -3.12 9.79
CA VAL A 175 -26.35 -3.41 9.59
C VAL A 175 -25.76 -2.50 8.50
N SER A 176 -26.49 -2.30 7.40
CA SER A 176 -26.02 -1.44 6.29
C SER A 176 -25.89 0.02 6.71
N VAL A 177 -26.88 0.56 7.44
CA VAL A 177 -26.82 1.96 7.90
C VAL A 177 -25.70 2.15 8.91
N VAL A 178 -25.60 1.26 9.92
CA VAL A 178 -24.54 1.34 10.94
C VAL A 178 -23.15 1.21 10.28
N SER A 179 -22.99 0.25 9.37
CA SER A 179 -21.75 0.05 8.62
C SER A 179 -21.38 1.27 7.77
N PHE A 180 -22.37 1.90 7.10
CA PHE A 180 -22.12 3.11 6.31
C PHE A 180 -21.70 4.30 7.18
N VAL A 181 -22.39 4.54 8.29
CA VAL A 181 -22.03 5.60 9.25
C VAL A 181 -20.62 5.36 9.79
N PHE A 182 -20.32 4.13 10.19
CA PHE A 182 -18.98 3.76 10.63
C PHE A 182 -17.94 4.00 9.51
N CYS A 183 -18.23 3.59 8.26
CA CYS A 183 -17.36 3.81 7.11
C CYS A 183 -17.02 5.30 6.93
N VAL A 184 -18.03 6.18 6.96
CA VAL A 184 -17.83 7.62 6.78
C VAL A 184 -16.98 8.21 7.92
N ILE A 185 -17.33 7.90 9.17
CA ILE A 185 -16.59 8.41 10.34
C ILE A 185 -15.15 7.89 10.30
N TYR A 186 -14.97 6.58 10.12
CA TYR A 186 -13.65 5.96 10.19
C TYR A 186 -12.74 6.39 9.03
N THR A 187 -13.29 6.63 7.83
CA THR A 187 -12.50 7.21 6.72
C THR A 187 -12.03 8.64 7.02
N ILE A 188 -12.78 9.40 7.83
CA ILE A 188 -12.36 10.76 8.22
C ILE A 188 -11.30 10.70 9.33
N THR A 189 -11.45 9.79 10.30
CA THR A 189 -10.58 9.73 11.49
C THR A 189 -9.30 8.93 11.24
N ASP A 190 -9.36 7.87 10.42
CA ASP A 190 -8.23 6.98 10.15
C ASP A 190 -8.43 6.29 8.78
N PRO A 191 -8.14 6.99 7.67
CA PRO A 191 -8.47 6.56 6.30
C PRO A 191 -7.73 5.30 5.86
N ALA A 192 -6.49 5.07 6.32
CA ALA A 192 -5.68 3.94 5.89
C ALA A 192 -6.29 2.60 6.30
N PRO A 193 -6.50 2.28 7.58
CA PRO A 193 -7.17 1.04 7.97
C PRO A 193 -8.66 1.02 7.57
N ALA A 194 -9.33 2.19 7.41
CA ALA A 194 -10.72 2.25 6.97
C ALA A 194 -10.94 1.58 5.60
N TYR A 195 -9.93 1.57 4.75
CA TYR A 195 -9.96 0.91 3.44
C TYR A 195 -10.16 -0.61 3.57
N PHE A 196 -9.56 -1.23 4.59
CA PHE A 196 -9.47 -2.69 4.76
C PHE A 196 -10.49 -3.27 5.74
N VAL A 197 -11.00 -2.49 6.70
CA VAL A 197 -11.84 -3.00 7.79
C VAL A 197 -13.19 -3.48 7.29
N THR A 198 -13.53 -4.74 7.62
CA THR A 198 -14.76 -5.43 7.19
C THR A 198 -16.01 -4.65 7.56
N PHE A 199 -16.08 -4.08 8.78
CA PHE A 199 -17.27 -3.34 9.23
C PHE A 199 -17.57 -2.11 8.38
N GLY A 200 -16.54 -1.43 7.85
CA GLY A 200 -16.68 -0.27 6.98
C GLY A 200 -17.21 -0.62 5.57
N ARG A 201 -17.16 -1.90 5.18
CA ARG A 201 -17.52 -2.34 3.82
C ARG A 201 -18.84 -3.15 3.76
N MET A 202 -19.39 -3.60 4.91
CA MET A 202 -20.58 -4.46 4.95
C MET A 202 -21.81 -3.83 4.30
N TRP A 203 -21.95 -2.51 4.33
CA TRP A 203 -23.07 -1.79 3.74
C TRP A 203 -23.19 -1.97 2.22
N GLN A 204 -22.07 -2.13 1.52
CA GLN A 204 -22.02 -2.34 0.07
C GLN A 204 -22.68 -3.69 -0.31
N PHE A 205 -22.36 -4.75 0.44
CA PHE A 205 -23.06 -6.04 0.34
C PHE A 205 -24.55 -5.88 0.70
N GLY A 206 -24.84 -5.07 1.73
CA GLY A 206 -26.20 -4.77 2.17
C GLY A 206 -27.06 -4.12 1.10
N VAL A 207 -26.52 -3.17 0.33
CA VAL A 207 -27.23 -2.57 -0.82
C VAL A 207 -27.61 -3.63 -1.84
N GLY A 208 -26.67 -4.50 -2.23
CA GLY A 208 -26.96 -5.62 -3.12
C GLY A 208 -28.00 -6.59 -2.55
N ALA A 209 -27.93 -6.88 -1.27
CA ALA A 209 -28.85 -7.75 -0.54
C ALA A 209 -30.28 -7.20 -0.53
N LEU A 210 -30.45 -5.89 -0.30
CA LEU A 210 -31.77 -5.24 -0.29
C LEU A 210 -32.45 -5.32 -1.66
N ILE A 211 -31.71 -5.16 -2.77
CA ILE A 211 -32.25 -5.36 -4.12
C ILE A 211 -32.72 -6.81 -4.32
N ALA A 212 -32.04 -7.78 -3.71
CA ALA A 212 -32.43 -9.19 -3.77
C ALA A 212 -33.73 -9.47 -3.00
N LEU A 213 -33.88 -8.86 -1.81
CA LEU A 213 -34.97 -9.14 -0.87
C LEU A 213 -36.25 -8.33 -1.13
N VAL A 214 -36.10 -7.13 -1.73
CA VAL A 214 -37.21 -6.19 -1.95
C VAL A 214 -37.52 -6.10 -3.44
N PRO A 215 -38.48 -6.89 -3.97
CA PRO A 215 -38.80 -6.91 -5.41
C PRO A 215 -39.20 -5.54 -5.99
N ARG A 216 -39.75 -4.64 -5.14
CA ARG A 216 -40.12 -3.27 -5.53
C ARG A 216 -38.95 -2.40 -5.94
N LEU A 217 -37.73 -2.75 -5.53
CA LEU A 217 -36.50 -2.06 -5.96
C LEU A 217 -36.04 -2.47 -7.37
N ARG A 218 -36.66 -3.51 -7.95
CA ARG A 218 -36.42 -3.92 -9.34
C ARG A 218 -37.39 -3.17 -10.26
N VAL A 219 -36.82 -2.49 -11.23
CA VAL A 219 -37.57 -1.59 -12.11
C VAL A 219 -37.94 -2.29 -13.41
N ASN A 220 -39.21 -2.51 -13.63
CA ASN A 220 -39.75 -3.11 -14.85
C ASN A 220 -40.20 -2.06 -15.91
N ASN A 221 -40.34 -0.79 -15.50
CA ASN A 221 -40.64 0.29 -16.44
C ASN A 221 -39.51 0.46 -17.44
N ALA A 222 -39.79 0.45 -18.74
CA ALA A 222 -38.80 0.46 -19.80
C ALA A 222 -37.90 1.72 -19.75
N ALA A 223 -38.51 2.91 -19.64
CA ALA A 223 -37.77 4.17 -19.63
C ALA A 223 -36.87 4.30 -18.36
N LEU A 224 -37.45 4.01 -17.21
CA LEU A 224 -36.69 4.07 -15.95
C LEU A 224 -35.60 3.01 -15.88
N SER A 225 -35.84 1.80 -16.40
CA SER A 225 -34.81 0.75 -16.49
C SER A 225 -33.68 1.13 -17.45
N PHE A 226 -33.97 1.83 -18.54
CA PHE A 226 -32.98 2.38 -19.46
C PHE A 226 -32.13 3.45 -18.77
N LEU A 227 -32.76 4.42 -18.11
CA LEU A 227 -32.09 5.51 -17.41
C LEU A 227 -31.20 5.00 -16.26
N LEU A 228 -31.71 4.12 -15.41
CA LEU A 228 -30.98 3.52 -14.33
C LEU A 228 -29.80 2.67 -14.82
N GLY A 229 -30.01 1.89 -15.88
CA GLY A 229 -28.97 1.03 -16.39
C GLY A 229 -27.80 1.80 -17.03
N TRP A 230 -28.09 2.77 -17.92
CA TRP A 230 -27.07 3.61 -18.53
C TRP A 230 -26.48 4.63 -17.54
N GLY A 231 -27.34 5.23 -16.69
CA GLY A 231 -26.88 6.11 -15.61
C GLY A 231 -25.90 5.39 -14.67
N GLY A 232 -26.19 4.14 -14.31
CA GLY A 232 -25.26 3.31 -13.54
C GLY A 232 -23.94 3.07 -14.27
N VAL A 233 -23.96 2.74 -15.56
CA VAL A 233 -22.73 2.58 -16.36
C VAL A 233 -21.92 3.88 -16.41
N LEU A 234 -22.57 5.01 -16.65
CA LEU A 234 -21.90 6.32 -16.70
C LEU A 234 -21.27 6.70 -15.35
N VAL A 235 -21.97 6.45 -14.25
CA VAL A 235 -21.42 6.68 -12.90
C VAL A 235 -20.18 5.80 -12.65
N LEU A 236 -20.22 4.52 -13.03
CA LEU A 236 -19.08 3.63 -12.89
C LEU A 236 -17.89 4.08 -13.75
N LEU A 237 -18.12 4.52 -14.98
CA LEU A 237 -17.07 5.07 -15.83
C LEU A 237 -16.54 6.38 -15.25
N TYR A 238 -17.41 7.28 -14.80
CA TYR A 238 -16.99 8.53 -14.16
C TYR A 238 -16.06 8.23 -12.98
N THR A 239 -16.44 7.37 -12.04
CA THR A 239 -15.61 7.04 -10.89
C THR A 239 -14.28 6.39 -11.30
N ALA A 240 -14.28 5.52 -12.31
CA ALA A 240 -13.06 4.85 -12.77
C ALA A 240 -12.04 5.80 -13.40
N PHE A 241 -12.48 6.93 -14.01
CA PHE A 241 -11.58 7.88 -14.68
C PHE A 241 -11.28 9.13 -13.86
N THR A 242 -12.06 9.44 -12.81
CA THR A 242 -11.89 10.69 -12.04
C THR A 242 -11.43 10.48 -10.60
N PHE A 243 -11.66 9.30 -10.03
CA PHE A 243 -11.12 8.99 -8.71
C PHE A 243 -9.63 8.67 -8.82
N ASP A 244 -8.91 8.99 -7.76
CA ASP A 244 -7.47 8.82 -7.64
C ASP A 244 -7.06 8.51 -6.20
N GLY A 245 -5.76 8.53 -5.91
CA GLY A 245 -5.22 8.31 -4.58
C GLY A 245 -5.55 9.42 -3.58
N GLN A 246 -5.97 10.60 -4.04
CA GLN A 246 -6.36 11.74 -3.19
C GLN A 246 -7.85 11.70 -2.82
N THR A 247 -8.65 10.87 -3.51
CA THR A 247 -10.07 10.73 -3.23
C THR A 247 -10.28 10.14 -1.83
N PRO A 248 -11.05 10.79 -0.91
CA PRO A 248 -11.29 10.27 0.45
C PRO A 248 -12.15 9.00 0.41
N PHE A 249 -11.50 7.89 0.18
CA PHE A 249 -12.11 6.59 -0.09
C PHE A 249 -11.75 5.57 1.03
N PRO A 250 -12.73 4.74 1.49
CA PRO A 250 -14.08 4.54 0.95
C PRO A 250 -15.10 5.64 1.29
N GLY A 251 -15.20 6.07 2.52
CA GLY A 251 -16.08 7.11 3.00
C GLY A 251 -17.43 7.21 2.26
N TYR A 252 -17.92 8.45 2.11
CA TYR A 252 -19.14 8.71 1.34
C TYR A 252 -18.91 8.60 -0.20
N MET A 253 -17.67 8.69 -0.68
CA MET A 253 -17.35 8.57 -2.11
C MET A 253 -17.67 7.17 -2.65
N ALA A 254 -17.58 6.13 -1.83
CA ALA A 254 -17.94 4.77 -2.21
C ALA A 254 -19.45 4.60 -2.52
N LEU A 255 -20.30 5.59 -2.20
CA LEU A 255 -21.72 5.61 -2.64
C LEU A 255 -21.83 5.59 -4.15
N LEU A 256 -20.97 6.32 -4.87
CA LEU A 256 -21.08 6.43 -6.34
C LEU A 256 -20.93 5.07 -7.03
N PRO A 257 -19.81 4.33 -6.88
CA PRO A 257 -19.66 3.02 -7.52
C PRO A 257 -20.69 2.00 -6.99
N THR A 258 -21.00 2.03 -5.69
CA THR A 258 -22.01 1.13 -5.09
C THR A 258 -23.40 1.34 -5.67
N LEU A 259 -23.86 2.59 -5.74
CA LEU A 259 -25.19 2.91 -6.29
C LEU A 259 -25.23 2.76 -7.82
N GLY A 260 -24.12 3.02 -8.52
CA GLY A 260 -23.98 2.72 -9.95
C GLY A 260 -24.17 1.23 -10.26
N ALA A 261 -23.50 0.36 -9.53
CA ALA A 261 -23.67 -1.09 -9.63
C ALA A 261 -25.10 -1.54 -9.25
N ALA A 262 -25.65 -0.98 -8.17
CA ALA A 262 -27.00 -1.22 -7.70
C ALA A 262 -28.06 -0.84 -8.75
N ALA A 263 -27.91 0.30 -9.41
CA ALA A 263 -28.80 0.78 -10.47
C ALA A 263 -28.80 -0.18 -11.68
N ILE A 264 -27.64 -0.69 -12.10
CA ILE A 264 -27.54 -1.67 -13.18
C ILE A 264 -28.23 -2.99 -12.79
N ILE A 265 -28.09 -3.44 -11.54
CA ILE A 265 -28.76 -4.67 -11.05
C ILE A 265 -30.26 -4.47 -10.91
N ALA A 266 -30.71 -3.29 -10.48
CA ALA A 266 -32.13 -2.95 -10.34
C ALA A 266 -32.85 -2.78 -11.70
N ALA A 267 -32.10 -2.39 -12.73
CA ALA A 267 -32.62 -2.25 -14.11
C ALA A 267 -32.93 -3.62 -14.72
N SER A 268 -34.14 -4.11 -14.52
CA SER A 268 -34.53 -5.50 -14.84
C SER A 268 -35.07 -5.73 -16.25
N ASN A 269 -35.42 -4.68 -17.00
CA ASN A 269 -35.97 -4.79 -18.36
C ASN A 269 -34.82 -5.05 -19.36
N THR A 270 -34.97 -6.11 -20.19
CA THR A 270 -33.91 -6.59 -21.11
C THR A 270 -34.41 -6.79 -22.55
N GLU A 271 -35.62 -6.34 -22.89
CA GLU A 271 -36.28 -6.72 -24.15
C GLU A 271 -35.64 -6.11 -25.40
N ARG A 272 -35.03 -4.91 -25.28
CA ARG A 272 -34.47 -4.19 -26.43
C ARG A 272 -32.95 -4.25 -26.47
N TRP A 273 -32.36 -4.27 -27.70
CA TRP A 273 -30.92 -4.42 -27.92
C TRP A 273 -30.04 -3.28 -27.36
N TRP A 274 -30.58 -2.06 -27.24
CA TRP A 274 -29.89 -0.89 -26.72
C TRP A 274 -29.91 -0.75 -25.20
N TYR A 275 -30.50 -1.71 -24.48
CA TYR A 275 -30.40 -1.74 -23.02
C TYR A 275 -29.00 -2.16 -22.57
N PRO A 276 -28.46 -1.53 -21.50
CA PRO A 276 -27.12 -1.87 -20.97
C PRO A 276 -26.98 -3.35 -20.66
N THR A 277 -28.05 -3.99 -20.21
CA THR A 277 -28.08 -5.44 -19.92
C THR A 277 -27.77 -6.31 -21.15
N ARG A 278 -28.14 -5.86 -22.36
CA ARG A 278 -27.83 -6.55 -23.62
C ARG A 278 -26.39 -6.32 -24.03
N VAL A 279 -25.91 -5.07 -23.92
CA VAL A 279 -24.49 -4.73 -24.18
C VAL A 279 -23.58 -5.51 -23.23
N LEU A 280 -23.91 -5.57 -21.94
CA LEU A 280 -23.20 -6.35 -20.94
C LEU A 280 -23.34 -7.88 -21.12
N ALA A 281 -24.21 -8.35 -22.00
CA ALA A 281 -24.42 -9.77 -22.28
C ALA A 281 -23.74 -10.26 -23.58
N ILE A 282 -22.95 -9.44 -24.27
CA ILE A 282 -22.18 -9.87 -25.44
C ILE A 282 -21.13 -10.95 -25.06
N ARG A 283 -20.72 -11.75 -26.04
CA ARG A 283 -19.81 -12.89 -25.78
C ARG A 283 -18.54 -12.54 -25.05
N PRO A 284 -17.77 -11.47 -25.43
CA PRO A 284 -16.54 -11.11 -24.72
C PRO A 284 -16.80 -10.75 -23.25
N MET A 285 -17.85 -9.95 -22.97
CA MET A 285 -18.20 -9.57 -21.59
C MET A 285 -18.63 -10.76 -20.73
N ARG A 286 -19.37 -11.71 -21.32
CA ARG A 286 -19.72 -12.94 -20.62
C ARG A 286 -18.49 -13.81 -20.34
N PHE A 287 -17.61 -13.98 -21.32
CA PHE A 287 -16.37 -14.71 -21.17
C PHE A 287 -15.51 -14.11 -20.05
N THR A 288 -15.22 -12.80 -20.11
CA THR A 288 -14.45 -12.12 -19.07
C THR A 288 -15.11 -12.22 -17.69
N GLY A 289 -16.45 -12.07 -17.62
CA GLY A 289 -17.19 -12.23 -16.37
C GLY A 289 -17.14 -13.66 -15.81
N ASP A 290 -17.09 -14.68 -16.68
CA ASP A 290 -17.00 -16.08 -16.27
C ASP A 290 -15.62 -16.41 -15.67
N ILE A 291 -14.52 -15.86 -16.22
CA ILE A 291 -13.17 -16.05 -15.72
C ILE A 291 -12.74 -14.99 -14.70
N SER A 292 -13.62 -14.02 -14.35
CA SER A 292 -13.25 -12.81 -13.57
C SER A 292 -12.61 -13.12 -12.23
N TYR A 293 -12.99 -14.20 -11.56
CA TYR A 293 -12.40 -14.60 -10.28
C TYR A 293 -10.94 -15.05 -10.46
N SER A 294 -10.69 -15.97 -11.38
CA SER A 294 -9.33 -16.43 -11.66
C SER A 294 -8.46 -15.33 -12.28
N LEU A 295 -9.04 -14.39 -13.06
CA LEU A 295 -8.34 -13.23 -13.60
C LEU A 295 -7.92 -12.26 -12.49
N TYR A 296 -8.79 -12.02 -11.51
CA TYR A 296 -8.48 -11.24 -10.31
C TYR A 296 -7.35 -11.88 -9.48
N LEU A 297 -7.32 -13.21 -9.37
CA LEU A 297 -6.28 -13.93 -8.62
C LEU A 297 -4.89 -13.83 -9.30
N TRP A 298 -4.80 -13.96 -10.62
CA TRP A 298 -3.53 -14.04 -11.33
C TRP A 298 -2.91 -12.70 -11.67
N HIS A 299 -3.71 -11.63 -11.86
CA HIS A 299 -3.18 -10.37 -12.39
C HIS A 299 -2.14 -9.73 -11.47
N TRP A 300 -2.39 -9.71 -10.16
CA TRP A 300 -1.56 -9.04 -9.19
C TRP A 300 -0.20 -9.70 -8.97
N PRO A 301 -0.11 -11.00 -8.60
CA PRO A 301 1.19 -11.64 -8.42
C PRO A 301 2.06 -11.57 -9.68
N LEU A 302 1.46 -11.62 -10.86
CA LEU A 302 2.22 -11.53 -12.10
C LEU A 302 2.78 -10.12 -12.32
N ILE A 303 2.05 -9.06 -11.96
CA ILE A 303 2.53 -7.68 -12.02
C ILE A 303 3.71 -7.48 -11.05
N ILE A 304 3.60 -8.01 -9.84
CA ILE A 304 4.63 -7.85 -8.80
C ILE A 304 5.90 -8.64 -9.14
N ILE A 305 5.76 -9.85 -9.66
CA ILE A 305 6.91 -10.73 -9.97
C ILE A 305 7.59 -10.36 -11.29
N ALA A 306 6.85 -9.84 -12.27
CA ALA A 306 7.38 -9.60 -13.62
C ALA A 306 8.66 -8.76 -13.67
N PRO A 307 8.82 -7.68 -12.89
CA PRO A 307 10.07 -6.89 -12.88
C PRO A 307 11.31 -7.67 -12.40
N SER A 308 11.12 -8.75 -11.63
CA SER A 308 12.21 -9.61 -11.16
C SER A 308 12.65 -10.66 -12.20
N VAL A 309 11.93 -10.78 -13.32
CA VAL A 309 12.29 -11.74 -14.36
C VAL A 309 13.27 -11.10 -15.35
N PRO A 310 14.47 -11.69 -15.57
CA PRO A 310 15.42 -11.17 -16.53
C PRO A 310 14.79 -10.91 -17.91
N PHE A 311 15.15 -9.85 -18.56
CA PHE A 311 14.65 -9.39 -19.86
C PHE A 311 13.17 -8.94 -19.91
N TRP A 312 12.46 -8.94 -18.77
CA TRP A 312 11.09 -8.44 -18.70
C TRP A 312 11.10 -6.93 -18.39
N GLY A 313 11.00 -6.11 -19.44
CA GLY A 313 10.92 -4.64 -19.29
C GLY A 313 9.50 -4.17 -18.90
N LEU A 314 9.38 -2.90 -18.53
CA LEU A 314 8.09 -2.25 -18.24
C LEU A 314 7.45 -1.58 -19.48
N THR A 315 7.91 -1.90 -20.69
CA THR A 315 7.36 -1.33 -21.92
C THR A 315 5.89 -1.72 -22.12
N ILE A 316 5.17 -0.94 -22.91
CA ILE A 316 3.76 -1.23 -23.23
C ILE A 316 3.56 -2.66 -23.80
N TYR A 317 4.52 -3.16 -24.57
CA TYR A 317 4.46 -4.51 -25.15
C TYR A 317 4.54 -5.59 -24.08
N HIS A 318 5.41 -5.43 -23.08
CA HIS A 318 5.52 -6.37 -21.96
C HIS A 318 4.25 -6.35 -21.10
N ARG A 319 3.70 -5.16 -20.80
CA ARG A 319 2.44 -5.03 -20.06
C ARG A 319 1.28 -5.70 -20.79
N VAL A 320 1.16 -5.52 -22.12
CA VAL A 320 0.13 -6.18 -22.93
C VAL A 320 0.33 -7.70 -22.97
N ALA A 321 1.57 -8.17 -23.13
CA ALA A 321 1.88 -9.60 -23.11
C ALA A 321 1.51 -10.23 -21.76
N LEU A 322 1.85 -9.56 -20.65
CA LEU A 322 1.51 -10.00 -19.29
C LEU A 322 -0.01 -10.07 -19.08
N LEU A 323 -0.74 -9.06 -19.57
CA LEU A 323 -2.20 -9.07 -19.54
C LEU A 323 -2.77 -10.28 -20.31
N CYS A 324 -2.23 -10.60 -21.49
CA CYS A 324 -2.64 -11.79 -22.24
C CYS A 324 -2.34 -13.08 -21.46
N ILE A 325 -1.18 -13.18 -20.80
CA ILE A 325 -0.81 -14.30 -19.92
C ILE A 325 -1.83 -14.43 -18.77
N CYS A 326 -2.22 -13.31 -18.14
CA CYS A 326 -3.27 -13.31 -17.10
C CYS A 326 -4.59 -13.92 -17.59
N PHE A 327 -5.03 -13.54 -18.80
CA PHE A 327 -6.25 -14.10 -19.39
C PHE A 327 -6.13 -15.59 -19.69
N VAL A 328 -4.99 -16.05 -20.20
CA VAL A 328 -4.73 -17.47 -20.48
C VAL A 328 -4.72 -18.28 -19.19
N LEU A 329 -3.97 -17.84 -18.17
CA LEU A 329 -3.91 -18.51 -16.87
C LEU A 329 -5.27 -18.53 -16.17
N ALA A 330 -6.02 -17.42 -16.24
CA ALA A 330 -7.37 -17.36 -15.69
C ALA A 330 -8.31 -18.37 -16.38
N TRP A 331 -8.25 -18.48 -17.69
CA TRP A 331 -9.04 -19.46 -18.44
C TRP A 331 -8.62 -20.90 -18.10
N LEU A 332 -7.32 -21.19 -18.06
CA LEU A 332 -6.79 -22.52 -17.69
C LEU A 332 -7.23 -22.89 -16.26
N THR A 333 -7.06 -21.98 -15.30
CA THR A 333 -7.46 -22.21 -13.90
C THR A 333 -8.97 -22.47 -13.80
N LYS A 334 -9.78 -21.67 -14.48
CA LYS A 334 -11.23 -21.86 -14.51
C LYS A 334 -11.60 -23.24 -15.06
N HIS A 335 -11.02 -23.63 -16.20
CA HIS A 335 -11.40 -24.84 -16.92
C HIS A 335 -10.84 -26.12 -16.28
N PHE A 336 -9.60 -26.10 -15.80
CA PHE A 336 -8.92 -27.30 -15.31
C PHE A 336 -8.91 -27.46 -13.79
N VAL A 337 -9.17 -26.39 -13.02
CA VAL A 337 -9.13 -26.42 -11.56
C VAL A 337 -10.49 -26.08 -10.96
N GLU A 338 -11.06 -24.90 -11.26
CA GLU A 338 -12.30 -24.42 -10.63
C GLU A 338 -13.50 -25.32 -11.00
N ASP A 339 -13.80 -25.51 -12.30
CA ASP A 339 -14.97 -26.25 -12.75
C ASP A 339 -14.91 -27.74 -12.43
N PRO A 340 -13.77 -28.47 -12.60
CA PRO A 340 -13.66 -29.85 -12.21
C PRO A 340 -13.87 -30.07 -10.71
N VAL A 341 -13.20 -29.30 -9.83
CA VAL A 341 -13.36 -29.45 -8.38
C VAL A 341 -14.77 -29.11 -7.93
N ARG A 342 -15.39 -28.07 -8.53
CA ARG A 342 -16.76 -27.68 -8.24
C ARG A 342 -17.78 -28.78 -8.50
N SER A 343 -17.56 -29.60 -9.54
CA SER A 343 -18.44 -30.69 -9.97
C SER A 343 -17.99 -32.08 -9.50
N TRP A 344 -16.86 -32.19 -8.81
CA TRP A 344 -16.26 -33.45 -8.42
C TRP A 344 -17.17 -34.26 -7.50
N LYS A 345 -17.65 -35.43 -8.00
CA LYS A 345 -18.63 -36.28 -7.33
C LYS A 345 -18.27 -36.63 -5.87
N PRO A 346 -17.02 -37.01 -5.52
CA PRO A 346 -16.66 -37.29 -4.13
C PRO A 346 -16.93 -36.17 -3.16
N LEU A 347 -16.79 -34.91 -3.59
CA LEU A 347 -17.03 -33.71 -2.76
C LEU A 347 -18.48 -33.25 -2.80
N THR A 348 -19.23 -33.55 -3.88
CA THR A 348 -20.63 -33.10 -4.04
C THR A 348 -21.65 -34.09 -3.49
N SER A 349 -21.36 -35.41 -3.55
CA SER A 349 -22.27 -36.46 -3.12
C SER A 349 -22.12 -36.88 -1.66
N ARG A 350 -21.04 -36.49 -1.01
CA ARG A 350 -20.76 -36.78 0.41
C ARG A 350 -21.19 -35.65 1.33
N ARG A 351 -21.10 -35.90 2.67
CA ARG A 351 -21.43 -34.90 3.69
C ARG A 351 -20.58 -33.63 3.54
N PRO A 352 -21.11 -32.42 3.77
CA PRO A 352 -20.39 -31.14 3.66
C PRO A 352 -19.06 -31.13 4.41
N ARG A 353 -18.99 -31.87 5.53
CA ARG A 353 -17.78 -31.97 6.37
C ARG A 353 -16.54 -32.43 5.60
N LEU A 354 -16.69 -33.34 4.61
CA LEU A 354 -15.55 -33.78 3.80
C LEU A 354 -14.93 -32.63 3.00
N THR A 355 -15.79 -31.81 2.37
CA THR A 355 -15.32 -30.63 1.65
C THR A 355 -14.59 -29.65 2.57
N LEU A 356 -15.16 -29.38 3.74
CA LEU A 356 -14.57 -28.40 4.69
C LEU A 356 -13.23 -28.89 5.24
N TRP A 357 -13.11 -30.20 5.60
CA TRP A 357 -11.83 -30.77 6.04
C TRP A 357 -10.78 -30.83 4.90
N ALA A 358 -11.20 -31.17 3.69
CA ALA A 358 -10.29 -31.14 2.52
C ALA A 358 -9.81 -29.73 2.24
N SER A 359 -10.69 -28.73 2.37
CA SER A 359 -10.32 -27.32 2.22
C SER A 359 -9.32 -26.88 3.29
N LEU A 360 -9.58 -27.21 4.56
CA LEU A 360 -8.66 -26.91 5.66
C LEU A 360 -7.30 -27.58 5.45
N GLY A 361 -7.29 -28.86 5.05
CA GLY A 361 -6.05 -29.58 4.73
C GLY A 361 -5.25 -28.92 3.62
N ALA A 362 -5.93 -28.41 2.57
CA ALA A 362 -5.26 -27.68 1.49
C ALA A 362 -4.74 -26.30 1.94
N MET A 363 -5.46 -25.60 2.80
CA MET A 363 -4.97 -24.35 3.41
C MET A 363 -3.73 -24.60 4.28
N VAL A 364 -3.76 -25.63 5.11
CA VAL A 364 -2.59 -26.03 5.94
C VAL A 364 -1.40 -26.40 5.06
N LEU A 365 -1.63 -27.07 3.93
CA LEU A 365 -0.56 -27.43 2.98
C LEU A 365 0.09 -26.17 2.38
N VAL A 366 -0.70 -25.19 1.92
CA VAL A 366 -0.16 -23.92 1.40
C VAL A 366 0.63 -23.19 2.48
N GLY A 367 0.09 -23.09 3.71
CA GLY A 367 0.79 -22.48 4.84
C GLY A 367 2.10 -23.21 5.18
N ALA A 368 2.11 -24.55 5.11
CA ALA A 368 3.30 -25.34 5.35
C ALA A 368 4.37 -25.14 4.26
N VAL A 369 3.97 -24.97 2.99
CA VAL A 369 4.90 -24.66 1.89
C VAL A 369 5.50 -23.26 2.09
N ALA A 370 4.71 -22.27 2.45
CA ALA A 370 5.21 -20.90 2.71
C ALA A 370 6.17 -20.89 3.92
N ALA A 371 5.77 -21.50 5.04
CA ALA A 371 6.62 -21.60 6.23
C ALA A 371 7.89 -22.43 5.98
N GLY A 372 7.78 -23.52 5.21
CA GLY A 372 8.93 -24.34 4.80
C GLY A 372 9.91 -23.59 3.91
N GLY A 373 9.40 -22.81 2.95
CA GLY A 373 10.21 -21.92 2.11
C GLY A 373 10.99 -20.90 2.95
N TRP A 374 10.32 -20.29 3.94
CA TRP A 374 10.98 -19.40 4.90
C TRP A 374 12.03 -20.14 5.73
N ALA A 375 11.70 -21.29 6.31
CA ALA A 375 12.64 -22.05 7.15
C ALA A 375 13.94 -22.42 6.42
N VAL A 376 13.85 -22.70 5.11
CA VAL A 376 15.03 -22.97 4.26
C VAL A 376 15.86 -21.71 4.01
N ASN A 377 15.23 -20.54 3.84
CA ASN A 377 15.90 -19.30 3.50
C ASN A 377 16.25 -18.44 4.72
N ALA A 378 15.70 -18.73 5.92
CA ALA A 378 15.92 -17.95 7.14
C ALA A 378 17.41 -17.85 7.53
N PRO A 379 18.25 -18.90 7.43
CA PRO A 379 19.68 -18.77 7.69
C PRO A 379 20.37 -17.79 6.74
N THR A 380 20.03 -17.82 5.44
CA THR A 380 20.57 -16.89 4.44
C THR A 380 20.14 -15.45 4.76
N TYR A 381 18.87 -15.27 5.15
CA TYR A 381 18.37 -13.96 5.58
C TYR A 381 19.14 -13.42 6.78
N GLN A 382 19.34 -14.25 7.82
CA GLN A 382 20.10 -13.86 9.02
C GLN A 382 21.55 -13.55 8.70
N GLN A 383 22.19 -14.35 7.83
CA GLN A 383 23.56 -14.08 7.37
C GLN A 383 23.65 -12.76 6.60
N GLY A 384 22.68 -12.44 5.77
CA GLY A 384 22.64 -11.17 5.04
C GLY A 384 22.45 -9.98 5.96
N VAL A 385 21.56 -10.08 6.96
CA VAL A 385 21.38 -9.03 7.98
C VAL A 385 22.63 -8.86 8.83
N GLN A 386 23.30 -9.98 9.19
CA GLN A 386 24.58 -9.91 9.92
C GLN A 386 25.67 -9.26 9.07
N ALA A 387 25.73 -9.58 7.78
CA ALA A 387 26.72 -8.97 6.87
C ALA A 387 26.52 -7.45 6.73
N ILE A 388 25.27 -6.95 6.80
CA ILE A 388 25.00 -5.51 6.86
C ILE A 388 25.65 -4.90 8.11
N GLN A 389 25.46 -5.51 9.27
CA GLN A 389 26.04 -5.01 10.52
C GLN A 389 27.57 -5.08 10.49
N ASP A 390 28.13 -6.20 10.01
CA ASP A 390 29.57 -6.39 9.91
C ASP A 390 30.25 -5.31 9.02
N VAL A 391 29.60 -4.91 7.92
CA VAL A 391 30.08 -3.84 7.02
C VAL A 391 29.97 -2.48 7.68
N ARG A 392 28.90 -2.22 8.42
CA ARG A 392 28.72 -0.96 9.15
C ARG A 392 29.74 -0.81 10.30
N ASP A 393 30.00 -1.89 11.01
CA ASP A 393 30.99 -1.91 12.10
C ASP A 393 32.44 -1.82 11.59
N ASN A 394 32.72 -2.40 10.42
CA ASN A 394 34.05 -2.46 9.81
C ASN A 394 33.94 -2.19 8.30
N PRO A 395 33.66 -0.96 7.86
CA PRO A 395 33.57 -0.63 6.46
C PRO A 395 34.93 -0.86 5.75
N PRO A 396 34.88 -1.34 4.49
CA PRO A 396 36.10 -1.41 3.67
C PRO A 396 36.75 -0.04 3.47
N ASP A 397 38.03 -0.01 3.19
CA ASP A 397 38.71 1.23 2.82
C ASP A 397 38.06 1.83 1.56
N CYS A 398 37.92 3.15 1.53
CA CYS A 398 37.33 3.88 0.40
C CYS A 398 35.90 3.45 0.03
N PHE A 399 35.11 3.04 1.03
CA PHE A 399 33.77 2.57 0.85
C PHE A 399 32.73 3.71 0.82
N GLY A 400 31.75 3.61 -0.07
CA GLY A 400 30.64 4.55 -0.18
C GLY A 400 31.09 5.97 -0.54
N ALA A 401 30.56 6.98 0.13
CA ALA A 401 30.87 8.38 -0.12
C ALA A 401 32.37 8.73 0.03
N ALA A 402 33.11 7.97 0.83
CA ALA A 402 34.54 8.17 0.98
C ALA A 402 35.32 7.99 -0.35
N SER A 403 34.83 7.12 -1.25
CA SER A 403 35.44 6.92 -2.57
C SER A 403 35.43 8.17 -3.45
N ILE A 404 34.54 9.12 -3.19
CA ILE A 404 34.40 10.39 -3.92
C ILE A 404 34.95 11.56 -3.12
N LEU A 405 34.72 11.57 -1.80
CA LEU A 405 35.03 12.71 -0.93
C LEU A 405 36.46 12.71 -0.40
N ASP A 406 37.18 11.57 -0.45
CA ASP A 406 38.56 11.43 0.00
C ASP A 406 39.47 11.28 -1.22
N GLU A 407 40.30 12.30 -1.46
CA GLU A 407 41.30 12.31 -2.57
C GLU A 407 42.26 11.11 -2.56
N SER A 408 42.46 10.48 -1.39
CA SER A 408 43.31 9.30 -1.27
C SER A 408 42.67 8.01 -1.79
N CYS A 409 41.38 8.04 -2.08
CA CYS A 409 40.57 6.90 -2.48
C CYS A 409 40.43 6.68 -3.99
N VAL A 410 41.09 7.48 -4.81
CA VAL A 410 41.04 7.36 -6.25
C VAL A 410 41.49 5.96 -6.68
N ASP A 411 40.63 5.25 -7.46
CA ASP A 411 40.83 3.89 -7.98
C ASP A 411 40.91 2.76 -6.92
N SER A 412 40.49 2.98 -5.68
CA SER A 412 40.57 2.00 -4.58
C SER A 412 39.26 1.45 -4.08
N ALA A 413 38.13 1.82 -4.70
CA ALA A 413 36.80 1.40 -4.25
C ALA A 413 36.55 -0.12 -4.36
N PRO A 414 35.84 -0.75 -3.42
CA PRO A 414 35.50 -2.16 -3.50
C PRO A 414 34.64 -2.50 -4.73
N GLU A 415 34.93 -3.61 -5.40
CA GLU A 415 34.13 -4.10 -6.53
C GLU A 415 32.81 -4.79 -6.07
N THR A 416 32.74 -5.21 -4.80
CA THR A 416 31.59 -5.93 -4.25
C THR A 416 30.53 -4.96 -3.75
N ILE A 417 29.27 -5.13 -4.20
CA ILE A 417 28.14 -4.30 -3.75
C ILE A 417 27.70 -4.73 -2.36
N LEU A 418 27.72 -3.80 -1.39
CA LEU A 418 27.35 -4.01 0.01
C LEU A 418 26.41 -2.91 0.51
N PRO A 419 25.26 -3.25 1.15
CA PRO A 419 24.73 -4.61 1.21
C PRO A 419 24.34 -5.15 -0.17
N ALA A 420 24.35 -6.47 -0.30
CA ALA A 420 23.96 -7.08 -1.56
C ALA A 420 22.51 -6.68 -1.93
N PRO A 421 22.18 -6.46 -3.23
CA PRO A 421 20.89 -5.88 -3.65
C PRO A 421 19.65 -6.64 -3.17
N GLY A 422 19.76 -7.95 -2.91
CA GLY A 422 18.69 -8.75 -2.33
C GLY A 422 18.40 -8.47 -0.85
N PHE A 423 19.27 -7.75 -0.17
CA PHE A 423 19.20 -7.42 1.26
C PHE A 423 19.05 -5.93 1.54
N ALA A 424 19.22 -5.07 0.54
CA ALA A 424 19.17 -3.61 0.70
C ALA A 424 17.92 -3.12 1.44
N GLY A 425 16.74 -3.70 1.16
CA GLY A 425 15.49 -3.37 1.85
C GLY A 425 15.47 -3.72 3.36
N ALA A 426 16.43 -4.52 3.87
CA ALA A 426 16.58 -4.78 5.29
C ALA A 426 17.49 -3.76 5.99
N ASP A 427 18.26 -2.98 5.23
CA ASP A 427 19.21 -1.98 5.73
C ASP A 427 18.50 -0.63 5.95
N ARG A 428 17.77 -0.53 7.04
CA ARG A 428 16.92 0.59 7.42
C ARG A 428 16.96 0.84 8.93
N PRO A 429 16.56 2.04 9.41
CA PRO A 429 16.41 2.28 10.83
C PRO A 429 15.44 1.31 11.49
N ASP A 430 15.78 0.85 12.71
CA ASP A 430 15.01 -0.18 13.44
C ASP A 430 14.19 0.40 14.61
N GLU A 431 13.78 1.66 14.53
CA GLU A 431 13.03 2.39 15.56
C GLU A 431 11.65 2.84 15.04
N PRO A 432 10.76 1.91 14.62
CA PRO A 432 9.49 2.26 13.99
C PRO A 432 8.55 3.06 14.92
N GLN A 433 8.72 2.96 16.25
CA GLN A 433 7.94 3.75 17.23
C GLN A 433 8.25 5.24 17.19
N CYS A 434 9.41 5.65 16.66
CA CYS A 434 9.81 7.04 16.51
C CYS A 434 9.27 7.68 15.22
N PHE A 435 8.70 6.89 14.33
CA PHE A 435 8.17 7.33 13.04
C PHE A 435 6.65 7.32 13.02
N ILE A 436 6.06 8.48 12.78
CA ILE A 436 4.60 8.64 12.75
C ILE A 436 4.06 8.53 11.34
N GLN A 437 2.94 7.87 11.24
CA GLN A 437 2.28 7.59 9.99
C GLN A 437 1.42 8.76 9.48
N LEU A 438 1.10 8.74 8.19
CA LEU A 438 0.48 9.81 7.43
C LEU A 438 -0.67 10.54 8.13
N ASN A 439 -1.58 9.83 8.76
CA ASN A 439 -2.80 10.40 9.34
C ASN A 439 -2.75 10.59 10.87
N ASP A 440 -1.64 10.25 11.51
CA ASP A 440 -1.40 10.53 12.92
C ASP A 440 -0.73 11.91 13.05
N SER A 441 -1.20 12.74 13.95
CA SER A 441 -0.67 14.07 14.21
C SER A 441 -0.07 14.24 15.61
N ARG A 442 0.18 13.12 16.32
CA ARG A 442 0.86 13.16 17.62
C ARG A 442 2.32 13.57 17.42
N PRO A 443 2.84 14.53 18.18
CA PRO A 443 4.25 14.90 18.08
C PRO A 443 5.10 13.93 18.91
N VAL A 444 5.25 12.68 18.40
CA VAL A 444 6.08 11.67 19.07
C VAL A 444 7.55 12.06 18.91
N SER A 445 8.26 12.11 20.03
CA SER A 445 9.71 12.26 20.07
C SER A 445 10.37 10.98 20.57
N CYS A 446 11.57 10.72 20.11
CA CYS A 446 12.48 9.75 20.70
C CYS A 446 13.80 10.43 21.08
N GLU A 447 14.44 9.93 22.13
CA GLU A 447 15.67 10.50 22.68
C GLU A 447 16.77 9.42 22.66
N PHE A 448 17.98 9.82 22.27
CA PHE A 448 19.13 8.94 22.13
C PHE A 448 20.41 9.65 22.56
N GLY A 449 21.50 8.88 22.73
CA GLY A 449 22.83 9.40 23.06
C GLY A 449 22.99 9.69 24.55
N SER A 450 23.55 10.85 24.90
CA SER A 450 23.94 11.18 26.28
C SER A 450 22.76 11.69 27.12
N ASP A 451 22.65 11.19 28.35
CA ASP A 451 21.72 11.69 29.37
C ASP A 451 22.36 12.80 30.26
N ASP A 452 23.60 13.23 29.94
CA ASP A 452 24.25 14.30 30.69
C ASP A 452 23.54 15.63 30.49
N ALA A 453 23.27 16.34 31.56
CA ALA A 453 22.56 17.61 31.52
C ALA A 453 23.31 18.71 30.74
N ASP A 454 24.64 18.60 30.68
CA ASP A 454 25.51 19.55 29.96
C ASP A 454 25.86 19.08 28.53
N ALA A 455 25.30 17.94 28.07
CA ALA A 455 25.52 17.46 26.73
C ALA A 455 24.88 18.38 25.68
N PRO A 456 25.57 18.67 24.55
CA PRO A 456 24.96 19.38 23.44
C PRO A 456 23.68 18.69 22.95
N ARG A 457 22.62 19.47 22.77
CA ARG A 457 21.29 19.00 22.41
C ARG A 457 21.02 19.24 20.94
N VAL A 458 20.83 18.18 20.18
CA VAL A 458 20.57 18.22 18.73
C VAL A 458 19.18 17.68 18.45
N ALA A 459 18.38 18.41 17.66
CA ALA A 459 17.12 17.91 17.12
C ALA A 459 17.30 17.39 15.69
N LEU A 460 16.69 16.24 15.35
CA LEU A 460 16.57 15.73 13.99
C LEU A 460 15.10 15.69 13.60
N VAL A 461 14.71 16.53 12.61
CA VAL A 461 13.30 16.80 12.30
C VAL A 461 13.05 16.62 10.81
N GLY A 462 11.94 15.98 10.42
CA GLY A 462 11.52 15.90 9.02
C GLY A 462 10.60 14.73 8.69
N ASP A 463 10.64 14.34 7.43
CA ASP A 463 9.85 13.21 6.93
C ASP A 463 10.64 11.88 6.89
N SER A 464 10.30 10.98 5.98
CA SER A 464 10.99 9.70 5.83
C SER A 464 12.45 9.86 5.38
N HIS A 465 12.80 10.96 4.70
CA HIS A 465 14.18 11.27 4.31
C HIS A 465 15.03 11.78 5.49
N ALA A 466 14.42 12.37 6.50
CA ALA A 466 15.09 12.60 7.78
C ALA A 466 15.17 11.30 8.61
N TYR A 467 14.12 10.47 8.60
CA TYR A 467 14.12 9.20 9.32
C TYR A 467 15.19 8.22 8.82
N GLN A 468 15.50 8.19 7.52
CA GLN A 468 16.57 7.32 7.00
C GLN A 468 17.94 7.61 7.61
N LEU A 469 18.15 8.81 8.14
CA LEU A 469 19.40 9.24 8.78
C LEU A 469 19.49 8.81 10.26
N LEU A 470 18.38 8.37 10.87
CA LEU A 470 18.27 8.15 12.31
C LEU A 470 19.39 7.30 12.90
N THR A 471 19.66 6.12 12.32
CA THR A 471 20.66 5.19 12.89
C THR A 471 22.06 5.78 12.86
N THR A 472 22.43 6.48 11.79
CA THR A 472 23.71 7.19 11.68
C THR A 472 23.81 8.31 12.72
N PHE A 473 22.72 9.07 12.93
CA PHE A 473 22.70 10.14 13.94
C PHE A 473 22.72 9.60 15.38
N GLN A 474 22.12 8.44 15.65
CA GLN A 474 22.32 7.73 16.92
C GLN A 474 23.80 7.43 17.17
N GLY A 475 24.47 6.86 16.17
CA GLY A 475 25.91 6.59 16.27
C GLY A 475 26.77 7.86 16.39
N ILE A 476 26.40 8.97 15.77
CA ILE A 476 27.06 10.27 15.95
C ILE A 476 26.83 10.76 17.38
N ALA A 477 25.61 10.78 17.87
CA ALA A 477 25.26 11.24 19.21
C ALA A 477 26.01 10.46 20.30
N GLU A 478 26.10 9.13 20.17
CA GLU A 478 26.88 8.28 21.10
C GLU A 478 28.39 8.61 21.08
N ARG A 479 28.99 8.77 19.88
CA ARG A 479 30.42 9.05 19.74
C ARG A 479 30.79 10.44 20.23
N GLU A 480 29.95 11.44 19.99
CA GLU A 480 30.23 12.81 20.32
C GLU A 480 29.71 13.22 21.73
N GLY A 481 28.97 12.33 22.40
CA GLY A 481 28.35 12.57 23.69
C GLY A 481 27.21 13.60 23.62
N TRP A 482 26.46 13.66 22.50
CA TRP A 482 25.32 14.55 22.30
C TRP A 482 24.03 13.93 22.78
N HIS A 483 23.05 14.74 23.13
CA HIS A 483 21.67 14.36 23.34
C HIS A 483 20.87 14.61 22.04
N LEU A 484 20.36 13.54 21.43
CA LEU A 484 19.62 13.58 20.18
C LEU A 484 18.12 13.43 20.45
N THR A 485 17.32 14.41 20.07
CA THR A 485 15.84 14.33 20.07
C THR A 485 15.33 14.29 18.64
N THR A 486 14.38 13.41 18.35
CA THR A 486 13.90 13.19 16.96
C THR A 486 12.42 13.39 16.81
N TYR A 487 12.00 13.95 15.64
CA TYR A 487 10.60 14.14 15.26
C TYR A 487 10.41 13.76 13.78
N PHE A 488 9.73 12.64 13.53
CA PHE A 488 9.54 12.15 12.15
C PHE A 488 8.07 11.87 11.83
N LYS A 489 7.67 12.29 10.63
CA LYS A 489 6.34 11.97 10.10
C LYS A 489 6.39 11.69 8.60
N GLY A 490 5.83 10.53 8.19
CA GLY A 490 5.81 10.10 6.79
C GLY A 490 5.25 11.18 5.85
N ALA A 491 6.00 11.49 4.80
CA ALA A 491 5.67 12.45 3.74
C ALA A 491 5.26 13.85 4.24
N CYS A 492 5.74 14.26 5.41
CA CYS A 492 5.40 15.54 6.04
C CYS A 492 6.68 16.31 6.42
N PRO A 493 7.29 17.03 5.49
CA PRO A 493 8.50 17.83 5.74
C PRO A 493 8.30 18.89 6.81
N TRP A 494 9.35 19.28 7.50
CA TRP A 494 9.33 20.41 8.41
C TRP A 494 9.31 21.74 7.62
N ASN A 495 8.11 22.16 7.23
CA ASN A 495 7.82 23.29 6.36
C ASN A 495 6.47 23.88 6.75
N THR A 496 6.28 25.20 6.73
CA THR A 496 5.01 25.85 7.16
C THR A 496 3.94 25.84 6.07
N THR A 497 4.33 25.67 4.81
CA THR A 497 3.37 25.69 3.68
C THR A 497 2.48 24.45 3.68
N SER A 498 1.19 24.68 3.48
CA SER A 498 0.22 23.59 3.39
C SER A 498 0.50 22.68 2.19
N LEU A 499 0.26 21.40 2.36
CA LEU A 499 0.31 20.47 1.23
C LEU A 499 -0.87 20.69 0.28
N SER A 500 -0.66 20.50 -1.02
CA SER A 500 -1.74 20.58 -2.02
C SER A 500 -2.70 19.37 -1.96
N THR A 501 -2.31 18.32 -1.22
CA THR A 501 -3.10 17.11 -1.03
C THR A 501 -4.34 17.41 -0.20
N ALA A 502 -5.51 17.28 -0.82
CA ALA A 502 -6.79 17.40 -0.13
C ALA A 502 -7.05 16.18 0.77
N GLY A 503 -7.57 16.40 1.99
CA GLY A 503 -8.02 15.33 2.86
C GLY A 503 -7.40 15.33 4.25
N SER A 504 -7.54 14.20 4.96
CA SER A 504 -7.08 14.04 6.35
C SER A 504 -5.57 14.12 6.51
N PHE A 505 -4.81 13.70 5.50
CA PHE A 505 -3.35 13.73 5.53
C PHE A 505 -2.80 15.15 5.60
N GLY A 506 -3.23 16.05 4.70
CA GLY A 506 -2.80 17.46 4.73
C GLY A 506 -3.10 18.14 6.05
N ALA A 507 -4.29 17.89 6.62
CA ALA A 507 -4.67 18.40 7.93
C ALA A 507 -3.82 17.79 9.06
N ALA A 508 -3.56 16.49 9.03
CA ALA A 508 -2.73 15.81 10.03
C ALA A 508 -1.26 16.25 9.97
N CYS A 509 -0.75 16.52 8.76
CA CYS A 509 0.59 17.08 8.59
C CYS A 509 0.68 18.52 9.15
N ALA A 510 -0.28 19.37 8.84
CA ALA A 510 -0.32 20.75 9.38
C ALA A 510 -0.42 20.77 10.92
N ASP A 511 -1.27 19.91 11.50
CA ASP A 511 -1.43 19.79 12.96
C ASP A 511 -0.16 19.23 13.64
N TRP A 512 0.49 18.25 13.02
CA TRP A 512 1.77 17.72 13.49
C TRP A 512 2.87 18.80 13.47
N ARG A 513 3.02 19.52 12.35
CA ARG A 513 4.01 20.59 12.20
C ARG A 513 3.83 21.66 13.28
N ALA A 514 2.59 22.09 13.54
CA ALA A 514 2.29 23.08 14.58
C ALA A 514 2.67 22.58 15.99
N LYS A 515 2.41 21.29 16.29
CA LYS A 515 2.76 20.70 17.58
C LYS A 515 4.27 20.50 17.73
N VAL A 516 4.96 20.08 16.67
CA VAL A 516 6.43 19.93 16.69
C VAL A 516 7.10 21.29 16.81
N ALA A 517 6.62 22.30 16.08
CA ALA A 517 7.14 23.66 16.23
C ALA A 517 7.04 24.17 17.68
N ALA A 518 5.90 23.95 18.33
CA ALA A 518 5.73 24.31 19.74
C ALA A 518 6.70 23.54 20.67
N GLN A 519 6.96 22.25 20.42
CA GLN A 519 7.94 21.47 21.20
C GLN A 519 9.38 21.93 20.96
N LEU A 520 9.73 22.28 19.72
CA LEU A 520 11.03 22.83 19.39
C LEU A 520 11.24 24.22 20.03
N GLU A 521 10.16 25.03 20.10
CA GLU A 521 10.20 26.33 20.77
C GLU A 521 10.34 26.24 22.30
N ASP A 522 9.67 25.26 22.91
CA ASP A 522 9.71 25.04 24.36
C ASP A 522 10.99 24.36 24.85
N SER A 523 11.81 23.80 23.93
CA SER A 523 13.04 23.08 24.24
C SER A 523 14.27 23.94 23.96
N GLU A 524 15.36 23.65 24.67
CA GLU A 524 16.68 24.25 24.43
C GLU A 524 17.48 23.28 23.57
N PHE A 525 17.79 23.68 22.33
CA PHE A 525 18.67 22.94 21.40
C PHE A 525 19.88 23.80 21.06
N ASP A 526 21.02 23.15 20.82
CA ASP A 526 22.24 23.78 20.32
C ASP A 526 22.29 23.77 18.79
N ALA A 527 21.61 22.84 18.14
CA ALA A 527 21.42 22.80 16.69
C ALA A 527 20.19 21.96 16.30
N VAL A 528 19.64 22.26 15.13
CA VAL A 528 18.59 21.44 14.49
C VAL A 528 19.09 20.93 13.16
N PHE A 529 18.94 19.64 12.90
CA PHE A 529 19.17 19.03 11.58
C PHE A 529 17.83 18.66 10.92
N THR A 530 17.70 18.94 9.64
CA THR A 530 16.50 18.61 8.89
C THR A 530 16.81 18.05 7.50
N ALA A 531 15.98 17.12 7.05
CA ALA A 531 15.99 16.58 5.69
C ALA A 531 14.55 16.30 5.25
N ALA A 532 14.28 16.35 3.95
CA ALA A 532 12.96 16.10 3.42
C ALA A 532 13.02 15.70 1.95
N ILE A 533 12.00 14.96 1.51
CA ILE A 533 11.82 14.61 0.10
C ILE A 533 11.51 15.87 -0.74
N SER A 534 12.23 16.07 -1.82
CA SER A 534 12.19 17.28 -2.66
C SER A 534 10.90 17.43 -3.46
N ASN A 535 10.26 16.33 -3.88
CA ASN A 535 9.07 16.34 -4.75
C ASN A 535 7.74 16.47 -4.00
N THR A 536 7.75 16.94 -2.76
CA THR A 536 6.53 17.15 -1.97
C THR A 536 5.59 18.16 -2.65
N PRO A 537 4.30 17.83 -2.87
CA PRO A 537 3.36 18.72 -3.51
C PRO A 537 2.83 19.77 -2.54
N TYR A 538 3.28 21.01 -2.65
CA TYR A 538 2.81 22.13 -1.83
C TYR A 538 1.68 22.91 -2.50
N ALA A 539 0.82 23.56 -1.70
CA ALA A 539 -0.21 24.45 -2.19
C ALA A 539 0.41 25.81 -2.55
N SER A 540 0.13 26.29 -3.75
CA SER A 540 0.67 27.56 -4.27
C SER A 540 -0.16 28.80 -3.88
N ALA A 541 -1.15 28.69 -2.97
CA ALA A 541 -2.02 29.79 -2.60
C ALA A 541 -1.22 30.99 -2.07
N GLY A 542 -1.20 32.10 -2.83
CA GLY A 542 -0.47 33.31 -2.49
C GLY A 542 0.97 33.39 -3.04
N TYR A 543 1.41 32.38 -3.77
CA TYR A 543 2.72 32.30 -4.42
C TYR A 543 2.60 32.07 -5.93
N ASP A 544 3.66 32.40 -6.69
CA ASP A 544 3.68 32.23 -8.14
C ASP A 544 3.70 30.76 -8.56
N SER A 545 4.32 29.89 -7.73
CA SER A 545 4.39 28.44 -7.95
C SER A 545 4.34 27.64 -6.65
N SER A 546 4.16 26.33 -6.75
CA SER A 546 4.31 25.38 -5.63
C SER A 546 5.75 25.36 -5.10
N PHE A 547 6.72 25.55 -5.97
CA PHE A 547 8.13 25.67 -5.60
C PHE A 547 8.41 26.90 -4.74
N ASP A 548 7.96 28.10 -5.15
CA ASP A 548 8.13 29.34 -4.36
C ASP A 548 7.46 29.22 -2.99
N ALA A 549 6.30 28.59 -2.93
CA ALA A 549 5.60 28.28 -1.69
C ALA A 549 6.43 27.37 -0.78
N ALA A 550 7.06 26.34 -1.34
CA ALA A 550 7.93 25.42 -0.60
C ALA A 550 9.15 26.15 -0.01
N VAL A 551 9.84 26.93 -0.84
CA VAL A 551 11.01 27.74 -0.44
C VAL A 551 10.65 28.69 0.71
N ALA A 552 9.55 29.43 0.58
CA ALA A 552 9.08 30.34 1.63
C ALA A 552 8.76 29.59 2.93
N GLY A 553 8.09 28.46 2.84
CA GLY A 553 7.70 27.65 4.01
C GLY A 553 8.89 27.03 4.74
N TYR A 554 9.95 26.63 4.03
CA TYR A 554 11.19 26.17 4.69
C TYR A 554 11.87 27.33 5.42
N ARG A 555 12.05 28.49 4.78
CA ARG A 555 12.63 29.69 5.41
C ARG A 555 11.88 30.10 6.66
N GLU A 556 10.55 30.09 6.60
CA GLU A 556 9.72 30.43 7.76
C GLU A 556 9.87 29.39 8.90
N ALA A 557 9.89 28.09 8.58
CA ALA A 557 10.10 27.05 9.57
C ALA A 557 11.47 27.19 10.26
N TRP A 558 12.53 27.42 9.49
CA TRP A 558 13.89 27.52 10.02
C TRP A 558 14.12 28.81 10.82
N SER A 559 13.48 29.93 10.44
CA SER A 559 13.59 31.18 11.14
C SER A 559 13.09 31.09 12.60
N THR A 560 12.16 30.19 12.89
CA THR A 560 11.70 29.95 14.28
C THR A 560 12.85 29.52 15.20
N MET A 561 13.89 28.86 14.66
CA MET A 561 15.08 28.46 15.40
C MET A 561 16.21 29.51 15.27
N THR A 562 16.50 29.96 14.05
CA THR A 562 17.64 30.86 13.83
C THR A 562 17.44 32.22 14.47
N ASP A 563 16.21 32.74 14.58
CA ASP A 563 15.88 33.98 15.33
C ASP A 563 16.13 33.88 16.84
N ARG A 564 16.23 32.62 17.35
CA ARG A 564 16.58 32.31 18.75
C ARG A 564 18.09 32.05 18.93
N GLY A 565 18.87 32.14 17.86
CA GLY A 565 20.29 31.82 17.87
C GLY A 565 20.62 30.35 17.76
N ILE A 566 19.64 29.49 17.40
CA ILE A 566 19.80 28.04 17.20
C ILE A 566 20.05 27.78 15.71
N PRO A 567 21.25 27.31 15.30
CA PRO A 567 21.58 27.06 13.91
C PRO A 567 20.79 25.86 13.35
N VAL A 568 20.47 25.93 12.06
CA VAL A 568 19.84 24.85 11.30
C VAL A 568 20.84 24.28 10.29
N VAL A 569 21.00 22.98 10.28
CA VAL A 569 21.73 22.24 9.25
C VAL A 569 20.73 21.48 8.41
N THR A 570 20.82 21.57 7.09
CA THR A 570 19.94 20.86 6.17
C THR A 570 20.73 20.21 5.05
N VAL A 571 20.13 19.27 4.37
CA VAL A 571 20.76 18.54 3.27
C VAL A 571 19.85 18.53 2.05
N VAL A 572 20.45 18.69 0.85
CA VAL A 572 19.78 18.50 -0.43
C VAL A 572 19.33 17.05 -0.54
N ASP A 573 18.14 16.82 -1.06
CA ASP A 573 17.57 15.50 -1.20
C ASP A 573 18.37 14.59 -2.14
N ASN A 574 18.33 13.29 -1.91
CA ASN A 574 18.95 12.31 -2.76
C ASN A 574 18.11 12.03 -4.02
N PRO A 575 18.71 11.55 -5.13
CA PRO A 575 17.99 11.16 -6.34
C PRO A 575 16.91 10.10 -6.05
N GLY A 576 15.77 10.20 -6.74
CA GLY A 576 14.65 9.26 -6.65
C GLY A 576 14.41 8.52 -7.96
N TRP A 577 14.13 7.22 -7.89
CA TRP A 577 13.98 6.33 -9.05
C TRP A 577 12.51 6.04 -9.33
N GLU A 578 12.12 5.91 -10.60
CA GLU A 578 10.77 5.42 -10.95
C GLU A 578 10.55 3.97 -10.47
N THR A 579 11.63 3.18 -10.41
CA THR A 579 11.61 1.77 -10.01
C THR A 579 12.81 1.49 -9.11
N ASP A 580 12.64 0.73 -8.04
CA ASP A 580 13.71 0.30 -7.15
C ASP A 580 14.94 -0.22 -7.93
N PRO A 581 16.09 0.46 -7.84
CA PRO A 581 17.30 0.10 -8.58
C PRO A 581 17.84 -1.28 -8.20
N ASN A 582 17.53 -1.79 -7.01
CA ASN A 582 17.92 -3.13 -6.58
C ASN A 582 17.30 -4.24 -7.47
N LYS A 583 16.16 -3.99 -8.12
CA LYS A 583 15.58 -4.93 -9.09
C LYS A 583 16.47 -5.09 -10.31
N CYS A 584 17.11 -4.02 -10.76
CA CYS A 584 18.10 -4.04 -11.84
C CYS A 584 19.40 -4.72 -11.38
N LEU A 585 19.99 -4.26 -10.27
CA LEU A 585 21.25 -4.75 -9.71
C LEU A 585 21.26 -6.25 -9.41
N ARG A 586 20.09 -6.87 -9.18
CA ARG A 586 19.97 -8.31 -8.97
C ARG A 586 20.09 -9.14 -10.26
N THR A 587 19.92 -8.54 -11.41
CA THR A 587 19.75 -9.25 -12.68
C THR A 587 20.66 -8.76 -13.80
N ARG A 588 21.34 -7.63 -13.60
CA ARG A 588 22.19 -6.97 -14.60
C ARG A 588 23.49 -6.50 -13.96
N ASP A 589 24.46 -6.15 -14.79
CA ASP A 589 25.67 -5.48 -14.35
C ASP A 589 25.37 -4.07 -13.84
N GLN A 590 26.16 -3.57 -12.91
CA GLN A 590 25.95 -2.26 -12.26
C GLN A 590 25.79 -1.14 -13.26
N ALA A 591 26.64 -1.03 -14.25
CA ALA A 591 26.59 0.02 -15.29
C ALA A 591 25.31 0.03 -16.12
N ASP A 592 24.58 -1.09 -16.21
CA ASP A 592 23.28 -1.15 -16.89
C ASP A 592 22.14 -0.64 -16.00
N CYS A 593 22.43 -0.31 -14.74
CA CYS A 593 21.47 0.11 -13.73
C CYS A 593 21.58 1.59 -13.36
N ASP A 594 22.52 2.31 -13.94
CA ASP A 594 22.64 3.75 -13.75
C ASP A 594 21.43 4.48 -14.35
N GLY A 595 20.98 5.53 -13.70
CA GLY A 595 19.82 6.33 -14.11
C GLY A 595 20.28 7.62 -14.79
N ALA A 596 19.62 8.02 -15.89
CA ALA A 596 19.89 9.32 -16.47
C ALA A 596 19.58 10.43 -15.44
N ARG A 597 20.52 11.33 -15.22
CA ARG A 597 20.41 12.40 -14.19
C ARG A 597 19.09 13.18 -14.32
N ALA A 598 18.68 13.53 -15.52
CA ALA A 598 17.45 14.24 -15.79
C ALA A 598 16.16 13.48 -15.44
N ASP A 599 16.24 12.14 -15.28
CA ASP A 599 15.08 11.30 -14.96
C ASP A 599 14.97 10.98 -13.46
N VAL A 600 16.08 11.04 -12.71
CA VAL A 600 16.14 10.60 -11.31
C VAL A 600 16.47 11.70 -10.32
N LEU A 601 17.14 12.78 -10.74
CA LEU A 601 17.48 13.91 -9.87
C LEU A 601 16.46 15.04 -10.04
N VAL A 602 15.95 15.57 -8.92
CA VAL A 602 15.19 16.82 -8.91
C VAL A 602 16.21 17.98 -8.84
N GLU A 603 16.51 18.57 -9.97
CA GLU A 603 17.50 19.68 -10.05
C GLU A 603 17.07 20.90 -9.25
N ASP A 604 15.77 21.25 -9.30
CA ASP A 604 15.19 22.37 -8.56
C ASP A 604 14.71 21.89 -7.19
N ASP A 605 15.64 21.61 -6.25
CA ASP A 605 15.29 21.27 -4.87
C ASP A 605 14.97 22.54 -4.07
N PRO A 606 13.76 22.70 -3.53
CA PRO A 606 13.35 23.87 -2.76
C PRO A 606 14.17 24.08 -1.47
N ILE A 607 14.81 23.05 -0.93
CA ILE A 607 15.71 23.15 0.23
C ILE A 607 16.96 23.96 -0.14
N ARG A 608 17.52 23.75 -1.35
CA ARG A 608 18.70 24.45 -1.84
C ARG A 608 18.42 25.95 -1.90
N ASP A 609 17.33 26.35 -2.55
CA ASP A 609 16.94 27.75 -2.69
C ASP A 609 16.53 28.36 -1.35
N ALA A 610 15.92 27.59 -0.46
CA ALA A 610 15.55 28.08 0.88
C ALA A 610 16.78 28.37 1.75
N ALA A 611 17.84 27.58 1.61
CA ALA A 611 19.07 27.76 2.37
C ALA A 611 19.95 28.90 1.83
N ASP A 612 19.82 29.24 0.52
CA ASP A 612 20.64 30.29 -0.07
C ASP A 612 20.36 31.65 0.58
N GLY A 613 21.41 32.22 1.18
CA GLY A 613 21.35 33.49 1.89
C GLY A 613 20.53 33.49 3.18
N ALA A 614 20.08 32.34 3.68
CA ALA A 614 19.34 32.24 4.95
C ALA A 614 20.31 32.31 6.16
N PRO A 615 20.15 33.30 7.05
CA PRO A 615 21.02 33.44 8.21
C PRO A 615 20.94 32.22 9.15
N GLY A 616 22.08 31.73 9.61
CA GLY A 616 22.14 30.62 10.57
C GLY A 616 21.74 29.26 9.99
N VAL A 617 21.65 29.15 8.65
CA VAL A 617 21.35 27.89 7.95
C VAL A 617 22.62 27.40 7.24
N THR A 618 22.99 26.15 7.46
CA THR A 618 24.10 25.47 6.76
C THR A 618 23.50 24.41 5.84
N LEU A 619 23.81 24.48 4.54
CA LEU A 619 23.40 23.50 3.55
C LEU A 619 24.50 22.47 3.32
N LEU A 620 24.16 21.21 3.33
CA LEU A 620 24.97 20.11 2.80
C LEU A 620 24.42 19.70 1.44
N ASP A 621 25.28 19.60 0.46
CA ASP A 621 24.94 19.14 -0.89
C ASP A 621 25.86 17.98 -1.28
N PHE A 622 25.26 16.80 -1.43
CA PHE A 622 25.94 15.57 -1.84
C PHE A 622 25.60 15.15 -3.25
N THR A 623 25.05 16.03 -4.07
CA THR A 623 24.64 15.70 -5.44
C THR A 623 25.78 15.05 -6.22
N ASP A 624 27.01 15.56 -6.10
CA ASP A 624 28.19 15.04 -6.80
C ASP A 624 28.69 13.69 -6.23
N VAL A 625 28.16 13.24 -5.08
CA VAL A 625 28.41 11.89 -4.56
C VAL A 625 27.48 10.88 -5.22
N PHE A 626 26.25 11.29 -5.55
CA PHE A 626 25.25 10.43 -6.17
C PHE A 626 25.33 10.40 -7.69
N CYS A 627 25.73 11.51 -8.31
CA CYS A 627 25.61 11.72 -9.76
C CYS A 627 26.84 12.40 -10.33
N ASP A 628 27.17 12.08 -11.60
CA ASP A 628 28.02 12.93 -12.46
C ASP A 628 27.14 13.87 -13.31
N ASP A 629 27.71 14.46 -14.36
CA ASP A 629 26.99 15.40 -15.23
C ASP A 629 25.81 14.76 -15.99
N ASP A 630 25.87 13.47 -16.29
CA ASP A 630 24.93 12.76 -17.15
C ASP A 630 24.12 11.67 -16.42
N TRP A 631 24.71 11.03 -15.39
CA TRP A 631 24.19 9.82 -14.75
C TRP A 631 24.19 9.90 -13.23
N CYS A 632 23.21 9.24 -12.61
CA CYS A 632 23.20 8.96 -11.17
C CYS A 632 23.37 7.47 -10.90
N PHE A 633 24.06 7.16 -9.81
CA PHE A 633 24.56 5.82 -9.52
C PHE A 633 23.79 5.16 -8.38
N PRO A 634 23.28 3.94 -8.58
CA PRO A 634 22.66 3.17 -7.47
C PRO A 634 23.72 2.54 -6.56
N VAL A 635 24.99 2.55 -6.95
CA VAL A 635 26.12 2.05 -6.17
C VAL A 635 27.27 3.05 -6.25
N VAL A 636 27.77 3.48 -5.10
CA VAL A 636 28.89 4.41 -4.97
C VAL A 636 29.96 3.76 -4.13
N GLY A 637 31.20 3.66 -4.61
CA GLY A 637 32.31 3.10 -3.88
C GLY A 637 32.04 1.72 -3.28
N GLY A 638 31.32 0.85 -3.99
CA GLY A 638 30.89 -0.46 -3.51
C GLY A 638 29.70 -0.44 -2.55
N ALA A 639 29.28 0.72 -2.05
CA ALA A 639 28.08 0.83 -1.21
C ALA A 639 26.82 0.85 -2.06
N ASN A 640 25.86 -0.02 -1.74
CA ASN A 640 24.52 0.06 -2.30
C ASN A 640 23.79 1.26 -1.68
N VAL A 641 23.51 2.26 -2.52
CA VAL A 641 22.98 3.55 -2.07
C VAL A 641 21.54 3.46 -1.59
N TYR A 642 20.71 2.69 -2.30
CA TYR A 642 19.25 2.72 -2.10
C TYR A 642 18.73 1.41 -1.50
N ARG A 643 17.82 1.50 -0.52
CA ARG A 643 17.07 0.34 0.00
C ARG A 643 15.77 0.09 -0.77
N ASP A 644 15.24 1.11 -1.43
CA ASP A 644 14.01 1.10 -2.24
C ASP A 644 14.12 2.16 -3.38
N GLN A 645 13.03 2.80 -3.79
CA GLN A 645 13.03 3.74 -4.92
C GLN A 645 13.72 5.07 -4.61
N ASP A 646 13.63 5.57 -3.38
CA ASP A 646 14.03 6.92 -2.99
C ASP A 646 14.70 7.02 -1.62
N HIS A 647 14.67 5.95 -0.82
CA HIS A 647 15.34 5.97 0.48
C HIS A 647 16.73 5.32 0.44
N LEU A 648 17.64 5.92 1.17
CA LEU A 648 19.02 5.44 1.32
C LEU A 648 19.11 4.21 2.24
N THR A 649 20.11 3.37 2.02
CA THR A 649 20.53 2.36 2.98
C THR A 649 21.24 3.03 4.18
N VAL A 650 21.09 2.48 5.37
CA VAL A 650 21.83 2.98 6.55
C VAL A 650 23.33 2.82 6.35
N THR A 651 23.75 1.73 5.73
CA THR A 651 25.18 1.48 5.38
C THR A 651 25.76 2.62 4.54
N PHE A 652 25.03 3.12 3.53
CA PHE A 652 25.51 4.25 2.75
C PHE A 652 25.50 5.56 3.54
N VAL A 653 24.42 5.84 4.30
CA VAL A 653 24.31 7.04 5.15
C VAL A 653 25.46 7.09 6.18
N ASP A 654 25.88 5.96 6.74
CA ASP A 654 27.00 5.89 7.67
C ASP A 654 28.31 6.39 7.04
N THR A 655 28.48 6.27 5.71
CA THR A 655 29.68 6.81 5.02
C THR A 655 29.68 8.34 4.91
N LEU A 656 28.53 9.00 5.11
CA LEU A 656 28.39 10.47 5.20
C LEU A 656 28.45 11.00 6.63
N ALA A 657 28.57 10.14 7.65
CA ALA A 657 28.60 10.53 9.06
C ALA A 657 29.70 11.56 9.39
N PRO A 658 30.93 11.51 8.82
CA PRO A 658 31.94 12.53 9.06
C PRO A 658 31.49 13.95 8.66
N GLN A 659 30.81 14.09 7.52
CA GLN A 659 30.32 15.36 6.99
C GLN A 659 29.18 15.92 7.83
N TYR A 660 28.23 15.08 8.23
CA TYR A 660 27.15 15.45 9.16
C TYR A 660 27.71 15.90 10.51
N THR A 661 28.66 15.15 11.05
CA THR A 661 29.33 15.48 12.32
C THR A 661 30.07 16.81 12.25
N ALA A 662 30.83 17.04 11.18
CA ALA A 662 31.59 18.28 11.00
C ALA A 662 30.68 19.50 10.88
N ALA A 663 29.59 19.38 10.10
CA ALA A 663 28.64 20.47 9.94
C ALA A 663 27.91 20.83 11.25
N LEU A 664 27.48 19.82 12.00
CA LEU A 664 26.83 20.03 13.30
C LEU A 664 27.78 20.61 14.36
N LYS A 665 29.03 20.13 14.43
CA LYS A 665 30.06 20.73 15.32
C LYS A 665 30.29 22.18 15.00
N ALA A 666 30.48 22.50 13.72
CA ALA A 666 30.67 23.88 13.29
C ALA A 666 29.44 24.78 13.61
N ALA A 667 28.24 24.22 13.45
CA ALA A 667 27.00 24.93 13.77
C ALA A 667 26.87 25.19 15.29
N ILE A 668 27.14 24.20 16.15
CA ILE A 668 27.11 24.31 17.60
C ILE A 668 28.16 25.30 18.11
N GLU A 669 29.40 25.24 17.56
CA GLU A 669 30.50 26.10 17.98
C GLU A 669 30.33 27.58 17.58
N ASN A 670 29.78 27.82 16.39
CA ASN A 670 29.67 29.18 15.84
C ASN A 670 28.33 29.85 16.18
N GLY A 671 27.29 29.08 16.52
CA GLY A 671 25.94 29.62 16.70
C GLY A 671 25.39 30.26 15.42
N VAL A 672 24.33 31.06 15.55
CA VAL A 672 23.82 31.91 14.46
C VAL A 672 24.63 33.19 14.48
N GLN A 673 25.45 33.44 13.42
CA GLN A 673 26.22 34.67 13.23
C GLN A 673 25.38 35.80 12.66
#